data_eb37748f28045fae893dc32e0e26f1ff
#
_entry.id   eb37748f28045fae893dc32e0e26f1ff
#
_cell.length_a   1.000
_cell.length_b   1.000
_cell.length_c   1.000
_cell.angle_alpha   90.00
_cell.angle_beta   90.00
_cell.angle_gamma   90.00
#
_symmetry.space_group_name_H-M   'P 1'
#
loop_
_entity.id
_entity.type
_entity.pdbx_description
1 polymer ?
#
loop_
_entity_poly.entity_id
_entity_poly.type
_entity_poly.pdbx_seq_one_letter_code
_entity_poly.pdbx_strand_id
1 'polypeptide(L)'
;MYIYSNTSAGLLFVKTEAAVSEYRILDSRGKPVCCPKLACVQEKDGWLTTLDARALEFWSVDSPVLYTLEANGESQRFGHMSLRSFQNKQVLLNDTHVYLLGYIRGIVAHDHPNMTGLSDYEAARKNILQAKKYGFNLVRFHSTIPSEDFLRAADELGLLVHMEIGFAYEYDDQGHKKNLSMNNDMWEKSILQYRNHPSMAVFCIGNEMHNSGHYPQVHALYEQGRALAPNKLILDNSGWGEYDRSSADIFCQHIAYFFPYAHHGNMFNVDDPWKFNGSAYDVELETETGIGAANVTAVREATPIRPTLSHEAMHYIDIPDYDALNAKFDAFAAKVGDDYLRRNGIKKPRYLTELPKLIARKGLTADMPDFRRASRSWKLMATKVFLEKLRLSHLCGYEMLQFSDCLKYENKNGIVDFFDDDKGIDAAWLRQMNSDLVLLADMEVPYCYVGDKLHVELYASDFLPKPEIMGTLTVKLDGEAIYTGEKFVLAGGLQRLVKLDMRMQTAGNHTLEAEFVSDGITVRNDWKLWVYPEAVCRTKPQLNIGDGALKDWLSHGSQESDLWITDTLDEKLLETLEAGKTAVLLYEHAAQRNTWQFQGALERFKPCIWDRGSNLGGVIRSKATADAVGGELFDLNMQPLLEAGSKVNLDEFPVKTAEHVLGCDKPVRDRMKGLINGVKDFIDQDTLRRFSHLFSVKIGDGQLIVCTFNLSRPEVPVTANFLQLLVDHTDVLKAESGMSVEAFRAWLEKTNAEGIRKEDVMNHFWEIDNKPVEDTLFWEEAQVNLAQMKSTEG
;
A
#
# COMPACT_ATOMS: atom_id res chain seq x y z
N MET A 1 22.25 -33.57 -7.62
CA MET A 1 22.58 -33.46 -6.18
C MET A 1 21.68 -32.44 -5.51
N TYR A 2 21.12 -32.74 -4.32
CA TYR A 2 20.33 -31.79 -3.51
C TYR A 2 20.93 -31.64 -2.11
N ILE A 3 21.06 -30.39 -1.66
CA ILE A 3 21.69 -30.03 -0.39
C ILE A 3 20.72 -29.23 0.47
N TYR A 4 20.51 -29.65 1.72
CA TYR A 4 19.68 -28.90 2.66
C TYR A 4 20.23 -29.02 4.09
N SER A 5 19.87 -28.07 4.96
CA SER A 5 20.42 -27.97 6.29
C SER A 5 19.36 -28.20 7.36
N ASN A 6 19.81 -28.74 8.50
CA ASN A 6 19.14 -28.57 9.79
C ASN A 6 20.09 -27.74 10.67
N THR A 7 19.85 -26.44 10.73
CA THR A 7 20.74 -25.48 11.40
C THR A 7 20.78 -25.69 12.90
N SER A 8 19.63 -26.00 13.54
CA SER A 8 19.57 -26.26 14.98
C SER A 8 20.35 -27.50 15.44
N ALA A 9 20.43 -28.50 14.56
CA ALA A 9 21.23 -29.71 14.81
C ALA A 9 22.69 -29.60 14.33
N GLY A 10 23.04 -28.56 13.60
CA GLY A 10 24.34 -28.39 12.97
C GLY A 10 24.63 -29.45 11.88
N LEU A 11 23.58 -29.81 11.11
CA LEU A 11 23.67 -30.89 10.11
C LEU A 11 23.46 -30.37 8.69
N LEU A 12 24.21 -30.94 7.76
CA LEU A 12 24.01 -30.80 6.33
C LEU A 12 23.64 -32.16 5.74
N PHE A 13 22.55 -32.16 4.96
CA PHE A 13 22.06 -33.36 4.26
C PHE A 13 22.33 -33.21 2.77
N VAL A 14 22.88 -34.28 2.17
CA VAL A 14 23.22 -34.33 0.76
C VAL A 14 22.53 -35.54 0.15
N LYS A 15 21.53 -35.31 -0.72
CA LYS A 15 20.86 -36.35 -1.50
C LYS A 15 21.53 -36.52 -2.85
N THR A 16 21.88 -37.76 -3.22
CA THR A 16 22.55 -38.11 -4.45
C THR A 16 21.97 -39.41 -5.01
N GLU A 17 22.15 -39.66 -6.31
CA GLU A 17 21.76 -40.93 -6.95
C GLU A 17 22.60 -42.11 -6.49
N ALA A 18 23.91 -41.89 -6.22
CA ALA A 18 24.83 -42.88 -5.73
C ALA A 18 25.44 -42.49 -4.38
N ALA A 19 25.90 -43.45 -3.60
CA ALA A 19 26.55 -43.18 -2.33
C ALA A 19 27.73 -42.23 -2.51
N VAL A 20 27.83 -41.24 -1.60
CA VAL A 20 28.96 -40.29 -1.61
C VAL A 20 30.17 -40.95 -0.99
N SER A 21 31.15 -41.31 -1.83
CA SER A 21 32.42 -41.90 -1.40
C SER A 21 33.43 -40.83 -1.01
N GLU A 22 33.59 -39.82 -1.87
CA GLU A 22 34.50 -38.71 -1.70
C GLU A 22 33.75 -37.42 -1.92
N TYR A 23 34.07 -36.39 -1.11
CA TYR A 23 33.50 -35.07 -1.24
C TYR A 23 34.47 -34.00 -0.71
N ARG A 24 34.25 -32.76 -1.16
CA ARG A 24 34.91 -31.56 -0.65
C ARG A 24 33.89 -30.45 -0.53
N ILE A 25 33.97 -29.71 0.58
CA ILE A 25 33.25 -28.45 0.72
C ILE A 25 34.26 -27.32 0.62
N LEU A 26 34.02 -26.39 -0.25
CA LEU A 26 34.89 -25.25 -0.51
C LEU A 26 34.16 -23.96 -0.13
N ASP A 27 34.88 -23.04 0.53
CA ASP A 27 34.38 -21.67 0.74
C ASP A 27 34.42 -20.86 -0.56
N SER A 28 33.96 -19.62 -0.54
CA SER A 28 33.92 -18.74 -1.70
C SER A 28 35.32 -18.41 -2.30
N ARG A 29 36.41 -18.72 -1.58
CA ARG A 29 37.79 -18.56 -2.03
C ARG A 29 38.39 -19.89 -2.53
N GLY A 30 37.59 -20.95 -2.58
CA GLY A 30 38.04 -22.30 -2.94
C GLY A 30 38.84 -23.02 -1.86
N LYS A 31 38.85 -22.54 -0.62
CA LYS A 31 39.52 -23.20 0.50
C LYS A 31 38.63 -24.29 1.09
N PRO A 32 39.18 -25.51 1.31
CA PRO A 32 38.43 -26.61 1.92
C PRO A 32 37.97 -26.30 3.34
N VAL A 33 36.68 -26.60 3.62
CA VAL A 33 36.07 -26.55 4.95
C VAL A 33 35.79 -28.00 5.39
N CYS A 34 36.21 -28.33 6.60
CA CYS A 34 36.04 -29.68 7.11
C CYS A 34 34.64 -29.89 7.70
N CYS A 35 33.88 -30.77 7.08
CA CYS A 35 32.55 -31.17 7.55
C CYS A 35 32.52 -32.71 7.59
N PRO A 36 32.78 -33.33 8.74
CA PRO A 36 32.88 -34.81 8.85
C PRO A 36 31.59 -35.51 8.42
N LYS A 37 31.71 -36.59 7.67
CA LYS A 37 30.61 -37.47 7.34
C LYS A 37 30.18 -38.28 8.56
N LEU A 38 28.91 -38.15 8.94
CA LEU A 38 28.31 -38.84 10.08
C LEU A 38 27.60 -40.13 9.66
N ALA A 39 26.92 -40.10 8.52
CA ALA A 39 26.17 -41.24 7.99
C ALA A 39 26.05 -41.17 6.46
N CYS A 40 25.82 -42.31 5.85
CA CYS A 40 25.40 -42.41 4.44
C CYS A 40 24.44 -43.59 4.35
N VAL A 41 23.17 -43.32 4.07
CA VAL A 41 22.08 -44.31 4.12
C VAL A 41 21.38 -44.35 2.76
N GLN A 42 21.07 -45.55 2.31
CA GLN A 42 20.26 -45.73 1.10
C GLN A 42 18.81 -45.46 1.42
N GLU A 43 18.19 -44.55 0.65
CA GLU A 43 16.75 -44.28 0.67
C GLU A 43 16.09 -44.91 -0.56
N LYS A 44 14.73 -44.78 -0.63
CA LYS A 44 13.97 -45.32 -1.77
C LYS A 44 14.43 -44.73 -3.11
N ASP A 45 14.79 -43.46 -3.13
CA ASP A 45 15.05 -42.65 -4.32
C ASP A 45 16.52 -42.12 -4.35
N GLY A 46 17.47 -42.91 -3.85
CA GLY A 46 18.89 -42.53 -3.86
C GLY A 46 19.59 -42.71 -2.51
N TRP A 47 20.54 -41.87 -2.22
CA TRP A 47 21.35 -41.90 -1.00
C TRP A 47 21.31 -40.59 -0.25
N LEU A 48 21.14 -40.66 1.06
CA LEU A 48 21.24 -39.54 1.98
C LEU A 48 22.55 -39.59 2.75
N THR A 49 23.42 -38.61 2.51
CA THR A 49 24.64 -38.43 3.27
C THR A 49 24.42 -37.31 4.29
N THR A 50 24.75 -37.57 5.54
CA THR A 50 24.67 -36.57 6.64
C THR A 50 26.09 -36.14 7.02
N LEU A 51 26.32 -34.83 7.03
CA LEU A 51 27.60 -34.21 7.40
C LEU A 51 27.41 -33.33 8.65
N ASP A 52 28.48 -33.25 9.45
CA ASP A 52 28.60 -32.28 10.53
C ASP A 52 28.89 -30.90 9.94
N ALA A 53 27.95 -29.99 10.06
CA ALA A 53 27.99 -28.67 9.43
C ALA A 53 28.37 -27.53 10.41
N ARG A 54 28.75 -27.83 11.64
CA ARG A 54 29.07 -26.83 12.67
C ARG A 54 30.26 -25.93 12.31
N ALA A 55 31.06 -26.32 11.34
CA ALA A 55 32.17 -25.51 10.81
C ALA A 55 31.72 -24.51 9.73
N LEU A 56 30.48 -24.60 9.24
CA LEU A 56 29.95 -23.71 8.23
C LEU A 56 29.27 -22.50 8.89
N GLU A 57 29.53 -21.32 8.34
CA GLU A 57 28.79 -20.13 8.66
C GLU A 57 27.43 -20.16 8.01
N PHE A 58 26.44 -19.58 8.67
CA PHE A 58 25.10 -19.51 8.10
C PHE A 58 25.04 -18.53 6.94
N TRP A 59 24.29 -18.91 5.91
CA TRP A 59 23.78 -17.95 4.95
C TRP A 59 22.61 -17.19 5.56
N SER A 60 22.66 -15.87 5.52
CA SER A 60 21.56 -15.00 5.93
C SER A 60 21.45 -13.79 5.03
N VAL A 61 20.39 -12.99 5.22
CA VAL A 61 20.16 -11.75 4.48
C VAL A 61 21.31 -10.76 4.64
N ASP A 62 21.90 -10.69 5.83
CA ASP A 62 23.01 -9.77 6.17
C ASP A 62 24.38 -10.37 5.91
N SER A 63 24.49 -11.69 5.91
CA SER A 63 25.73 -12.43 5.70
C SER A 63 25.50 -13.59 4.74
N PRO A 64 25.48 -13.33 3.41
CA PRO A 64 25.15 -14.34 2.38
C PRO A 64 26.36 -15.23 2.07
N VAL A 65 26.79 -16.02 3.04
CA VAL A 65 27.94 -16.93 2.89
C VAL A 65 27.57 -18.13 2.04
N LEU A 66 28.35 -18.37 0.99
CA LEU A 66 28.13 -19.44 0.02
C LEU A 66 29.29 -20.42 0.01
N TYR A 67 28.97 -21.68 -0.16
CA TYR A 67 29.88 -22.80 -0.30
C TYR A 67 29.65 -23.56 -1.59
N THR A 68 30.63 -24.36 -1.99
CA THR A 68 30.52 -25.33 -3.08
C THR A 68 30.80 -26.72 -2.55
N LEU A 69 29.87 -27.64 -2.76
CA LEU A 69 30.07 -29.05 -2.50
C LEU A 69 30.43 -29.76 -3.81
N GLU A 70 31.55 -30.43 -3.81
CA GLU A 70 31.97 -31.35 -4.87
C GLU A 70 31.84 -32.78 -4.37
N ALA A 71 31.06 -33.61 -5.04
CA ALA A 71 30.87 -35.02 -4.70
C ALA A 71 30.51 -35.83 -5.93
N ASN A 72 31.04 -37.04 -6.07
CA ASN A 72 30.80 -37.99 -7.18
C ASN A 72 30.99 -37.36 -8.58
N GLY A 73 31.87 -36.36 -8.72
CA GLY A 73 32.12 -35.64 -9.98
C GLY A 73 31.12 -34.52 -10.31
N GLU A 74 30.15 -34.29 -9.46
CA GLU A 74 29.22 -33.13 -9.53
C GLU A 74 29.70 -32.01 -8.63
N SER A 75 29.30 -30.78 -8.96
CA SER A 75 29.56 -29.58 -8.17
C SER A 75 28.28 -28.78 -7.97
N GLN A 76 27.95 -28.44 -6.72
CA GLN A 76 26.76 -27.69 -6.37
C GLN A 76 27.08 -26.57 -5.40
N ARG A 77 26.70 -25.33 -5.76
CA ARG A 77 26.75 -24.16 -4.85
C ARG A 77 25.58 -24.22 -3.88
N PHE A 78 25.80 -23.84 -2.63
CA PHE A 78 24.78 -23.83 -1.59
C PHE A 78 25.08 -22.81 -0.49
N GLY A 79 24.08 -22.47 0.32
CA GLY A 79 24.23 -21.78 1.60
C GLY A 79 23.76 -22.66 2.75
N HIS A 80 24.47 -22.63 3.87
CA HIS A 80 24.06 -23.35 5.08
C HIS A 80 22.96 -22.57 5.77
N MET A 81 21.69 -22.93 5.51
CA MET A 81 20.52 -22.23 6.04
C MET A 81 19.31 -23.13 6.20
N SER A 82 18.42 -22.76 7.12
CA SER A 82 17.06 -23.29 7.18
C SER A 82 16.06 -22.17 7.44
N LEU A 83 14.89 -22.27 6.83
CA LEU A 83 13.78 -21.37 7.07
C LEU A 83 12.58 -22.21 7.49
N ARG A 84 11.93 -21.82 8.58
CA ARG A 84 10.76 -22.55 9.11
C ARG A 84 9.81 -21.64 9.84
N SER A 85 8.53 -22.01 9.83
CA SER A 85 7.57 -21.40 10.73
C SER A 85 7.73 -21.95 12.15
N PHE A 86 7.44 -21.13 13.13
CA PHE A 86 7.47 -21.50 14.53
C PHE A 86 6.22 -21.01 15.24
N GLN A 87 5.45 -21.96 15.77
CA GLN A 87 4.13 -21.69 16.32
C GLN A 87 3.25 -20.98 15.27
N ASN A 88 2.40 -20.06 15.69
CA ASN A 88 1.52 -19.28 14.82
C ASN A 88 1.97 -17.80 14.67
N LYS A 89 3.19 -17.47 15.03
CA LYS A 89 3.63 -16.07 15.15
C LYS A 89 4.90 -15.73 14.40
N GLN A 90 5.78 -16.70 14.19
CA GLN A 90 7.16 -16.41 13.87
C GLN A 90 7.66 -17.20 12.67
N VAL A 91 8.50 -16.55 11.89
CA VAL A 91 9.36 -17.19 10.91
C VAL A 91 10.79 -17.15 11.45
N LEU A 92 11.46 -18.28 11.40
CA LEU A 92 12.84 -18.42 11.87
C LEU A 92 13.77 -18.70 10.70
N LEU A 93 14.75 -17.84 10.51
CA LEU A 93 15.89 -18.06 9.62
C LEU A 93 17.08 -18.49 10.51
N ASN A 94 17.59 -19.70 10.30
CA ASN A 94 18.70 -20.26 11.11
C ASN A 94 18.40 -20.21 12.63
N ASP A 95 17.17 -20.56 12.98
CA ASP A 95 16.65 -20.55 14.35
C ASP A 95 16.56 -19.17 15.04
N THR A 96 16.79 -18.10 14.30
CA THR A 96 16.63 -16.72 14.75
C THR A 96 15.39 -16.10 14.12
N HIS A 97 14.65 -15.32 14.89
CA HIS A 97 13.49 -14.60 14.37
C HIS A 97 13.88 -13.67 13.23
N VAL A 98 13.07 -13.68 12.17
CA VAL A 98 13.16 -12.72 11.08
C VAL A 98 11.79 -12.09 10.85
N TYR A 99 11.75 -10.77 10.73
CA TYR A 99 10.58 -10.07 10.23
C TYR A 99 10.68 -9.96 8.72
N LEU A 100 9.67 -10.41 8.01
CA LEU A 100 9.68 -10.44 6.55
C LEU A 100 9.31 -9.06 5.99
N LEU A 101 10.31 -8.31 5.54
CA LEU A 101 10.19 -6.99 4.95
C LEU A 101 10.16 -7.15 3.44
N GLY A 102 8.99 -7.52 2.91
CA GLY A 102 8.83 -7.95 1.54
C GLY A 102 8.35 -6.89 0.57
N TYR A 103 8.67 -7.08 -0.70
CA TYR A 103 8.11 -6.35 -1.82
C TYR A 103 7.73 -7.28 -2.97
N ILE A 104 6.80 -6.84 -3.80
CA ILE A 104 6.31 -7.61 -4.94
C ILE A 104 6.99 -7.14 -6.21
N ARG A 105 7.35 -8.10 -7.07
CA ARG A 105 7.88 -7.89 -8.40
C ARG A 105 7.15 -8.79 -9.39
N GLY A 106 6.66 -8.20 -10.49
CA GLY A 106 5.89 -8.92 -11.50
C GLY A 106 4.48 -9.28 -11.00
N ILE A 107 3.45 -8.75 -11.63
CA ILE A 107 2.07 -9.23 -11.45
C ILE A 107 1.77 -10.28 -12.53
N VAL A 108 2.49 -10.19 -13.64
CA VAL A 108 2.62 -11.18 -14.71
C VAL A 108 4.00 -11.03 -15.34
N ALA A 109 4.46 -12.04 -16.05
CA ALA A 109 5.84 -12.22 -16.53
C ALA A 109 6.51 -11.00 -17.22
N HIS A 110 5.78 -9.96 -17.61
CA HIS A 110 6.31 -8.82 -18.36
C HIS A 110 6.06 -7.45 -17.72
N ASP A 111 5.59 -7.38 -16.49
CA ASP A 111 5.30 -6.09 -15.85
C ASP A 111 6.56 -5.32 -15.46
N HIS A 112 7.65 -6.06 -15.23
CA HIS A 112 8.94 -5.51 -14.92
C HIS A 112 10.02 -6.01 -15.89
N PRO A 113 9.98 -5.59 -17.17
CA PRO A 113 11.04 -5.92 -18.12
C PRO A 113 12.35 -5.29 -17.67
N ASN A 114 13.46 -5.80 -18.22
CA ASN A 114 14.77 -5.23 -17.90
C ASN A 114 14.92 -3.82 -18.49
N MET A 115 14.56 -2.79 -17.70
CA MET A 115 14.64 -1.38 -18.08
C MET A 115 16.01 -0.73 -17.77
N THR A 116 17.04 -1.54 -17.51
CA THR A 116 18.35 -0.99 -17.11
C THR A 116 19.34 -0.87 -18.27
N GLY A 117 19.16 -1.66 -19.33
CA GLY A 117 20.13 -1.79 -20.41
C GLY A 117 21.37 -2.62 -20.03
N LEU A 118 21.32 -3.31 -18.88
CA LEU A 118 22.36 -4.21 -18.38
C LEU A 118 22.01 -5.67 -18.71
N SER A 119 22.91 -6.60 -18.40
CA SER A 119 22.56 -8.02 -18.39
C SER A 119 21.49 -8.31 -17.33
N ASP A 120 20.74 -9.40 -17.47
CA ASP A 120 19.67 -9.76 -16.52
C ASP A 120 20.21 -9.96 -15.10
N TYR A 121 21.41 -10.53 -14.98
CA TYR A 121 22.08 -10.65 -13.69
C TYR A 121 22.42 -9.29 -13.06
N GLU A 122 22.99 -8.35 -13.83
CA GLU A 122 23.32 -7.01 -13.31
C GLU A 122 22.07 -6.19 -13.03
N ALA A 123 21.00 -6.34 -13.82
CA ALA A 123 19.71 -5.74 -13.56
C ALA A 123 19.10 -6.26 -12.24
N ALA A 124 19.17 -7.59 -12.02
CA ALA A 124 18.75 -8.19 -10.76
C ALA A 124 19.57 -7.66 -9.57
N ARG A 125 20.88 -7.58 -9.71
CA ARG A 125 21.76 -6.98 -8.69
C ARG A 125 21.38 -5.53 -8.37
N LYS A 126 21.10 -4.72 -9.39
CA LYS A 126 20.67 -3.32 -9.22
C LYS A 126 19.38 -3.26 -8.39
N ASN A 127 18.36 -4.05 -8.77
CA ASN A 127 17.09 -4.09 -8.05
C ASN A 127 17.26 -4.52 -6.59
N ILE A 128 18.01 -5.60 -6.35
CA ILE A 128 18.26 -6.14 -5.01
C ILE A 128 19.01 -5.12 -4.13
N LEU A 129 20.07 -4.50 -4.65
CA LEU A 129 20.82 -3.49 -3.90
C LEU A 129 19.99 -2.26 -3.56
N GLN A 130 19.14 -1.81 -4.48
CA GLN A 130 18.18 -0.76 -4.20
C GLN A 130 17.18 -1.19 -3.13
N ALA A 131 16.59 -2.37 -3.23
CA ALA A 131 15.63 -2.86 -2.23
C ALA A 131 16.28 -2.95 -0.83
N LYS A 132 17.48 -3.50 -0.73
CA LYS A 132 18.24 -3.56 0.53
C LYS A 132 18.59 -2.18 1.08
N LYS A 133 18.90 -1.19 0.24
CA LYS A 133 19.09 0.20 0.64
C LYS A 133 17.88 0.73 1.41
N TYR A 134 16.67 0.34 1.01
CA TYR A 134 15.41 0.72 1.64
C TYR A 134 14.97 -0.22 2.78
N GLY A 135 15.75 -1.25 3.11
CA GLY A 135 15.52 -2.15 4.25
C GLY A 135 14.75 -3.43 3.92
N PHE A 136 14.44 -3.71 2.66
CA PHE A 136 13.77 -4.95 2.28
C PHE A 136 14.70 -6.17 2.37
N ASN A 137 14.13 -7.30 2.79
CA ASN A 137 14.83 -8.58 2.92
C ASN A 137 14.17 -9.74 2.17
N LEU A 138 13.00 -9.49 1.57
CA LEU A 138 12.23 -10.48 0.82
C LEU A 138 11.70 -9.88 -0.48
N VAL A 139 11.70 -10.65 -1.56
CA VAL A 139 10.96 -10.33 -2.80
C VAL A 139 9.97 -11.45 -3.11
N ARG A 140 8.74 -11.07 -3.44
CA ARG A 140 7.74 -11.98 -3.99
C ARG A 140 7.64 -11.80 -5.51
N PHE A 141 7.74 -12.90 -6.21
CA PHE A 141 7.43 -12.99 -7.64
C PHE A 141 5.97 -13.39 -7.80
N HIS A 142 5.12 -12.40 -8.03
CA HIS A 142 3.68 -12.59 -8.14
C HIS A 142 3.33 -13.34 -9.43
N SER A 143 2.73 -14.51 -9.29
CA SER A 143 2.28 -15.38 -10.40
C SER A 143 3.35 -15.61 -11.47
N THR A 144 4.62 -15.67 -11.04
CA THR A 144 5.73 -15.91 -11.96
C THR A 144 6.93 -16.56 -11.25
N ILE A 145 7.76 -17.20 -12.04
CA ILE A 145 8.98 -17.86 -11.58
C ILE A 145 10.17 -16.92 -11.80
N PRO A 146 11.04 -16.69 -10.78
CA PRO A 146 12.23 -15.88 -10.94
C PRO A 146 13.20 -16.51 -11.94
N SER A 147 13.99 -15.68 -12.62
CA SER A 147 15.08 -16.18 -13.47
C SER A 147 16.24 -16.71 -12.62
N GLU A 148 17.03 -17.62 -13.20
CA GLU A 148 18.27 -18.14 -12.60
C GLU A 148 19.25 -17.00 -12.24
N ASP A 149 19.35 -15.99 -13.12
CA ASP A 149 20.19 -14.81 -12.89
C ASP A 149 19.72 -13.99 -11.67
N PHE A 150 18.40 -13.89 -11.45
CA PHE A 150 17.88 -13.22 -10.27
C PHE A 150 18.19 -14.01 -8.99
N LEU A 151 17.97 -15.32 -8.99
CA LEU A 151 18.26 -16.19 -7.86
C LEU A 151 19.77 -16.20 -7.52
N ARG A 152 20.63 -16.25 -8.54
CA ARG A 152 22.06 -16.14 -8.34
C ARG A 152 22.45 -14.81 -7.68
N ALA A 153 21.88 -13.70 -8.13
CA ALA A 153 22.12 -12.39 -7.51
C ALA A 153 21.57 -12.33 -6.07
N ALA A 154 20.40 -12.91 -5.83
CA ALA A 154 19.79 -12.98 -4.50
C ALA A 154 20.61 -13.84 -3.53
N ASP A 155 21.15 -14.97 -3.99
CA ASP A 155 22.07 -15.82 -3.20
C ASP A 155 23.31 -15.05 -2.75
N GLU A 156 23.88 -14.24 -3.65
CA GLU A 156 25.14 -13.52 -3.42
C GLU A 156 24.95 -12.23 -2.63
N LEU A 157 23.78 -11.60 -2.71
CA LEU A 157 23.50 -10.33 -2.03
C LEU A 157 22.67 -10.47 -0.75
N GLY A 158 22.14 -11.67 -0.49
CA GLY A 158 21.30 -11.92 0.68
C GLY A 158 19.90 -11.30 0.53
N LEU A 159 19.04 -11.90 -0.28
CA LEU A 159 17.63 -11.55 -0.38
C LEU A 159 16.80 -12.83 -0.41
N LEU A 160 15.80 -12.93 0.45
CA LEU A 160 14.85 -14.03 0.40
C LEU A 160 13.94 -13.90 -0.82
N VAL A 161 13.53 -15.02 -1.39
CA VAL A 161 12.69 -15.06 -2.59
C VAL A 161 11.45 -15.92 -2.31
N HIS A 162 10.28 -15.36 -2.55
CA HIS A 162 8.98 -16.01 -2.58
C HIS A 162 8.56 -16.12 -4.05
N MET A 163 8.49 -17.32 -4.58
CA MET A 163 7.98 -17.56 -5.93
C MET A 163 6.59 -18.16 -5.91
N GLU A 164 5.80 -17.78 -6.90
CA GLU A 164 4.50 -18.40 -7.17
C GLU A 164 4.53 -19.06 -8.54
N ILE A 165 3.96 -20.27 -8.66
CA ILE A 165 3.73 -20.80 -9.99
C ILE A 165 2.71 -19.92 -10.69
N GLY A 166 3.04 -19.50 -11.91
CA GLY A 166 2.18 -18.62 -12.69
C GLY A 166 0.91 -19.33 -13.13
N PHE A 167 -0.14 -19.16 -12.39
CA PHE A 167 -1.48 -19.46 -12.87
C PHE A 167 -2.08 -18.19 -13.43
N ALA A 168 -2.50 -18.25 -14.68
CA ALA A 168 -3.29 -17.20 -15.26
C ALA A 168 -4.59 -17.05 -14.47
N TYR A 169 -5.02 -15.81 -14.28
CA TYR A 169 -6.38 -15.56 -13.80
C TYR A 169 -7.36 -16.06 -14.87
N GLU A 170 -7.95 -17.24 -14.64
CA GLU A 170 -9.07 -17.70 -15.44
C GLU A 170 -10.38 -17.22 -14.86
N TYR A 171 -11.29 -16.77 -15.73
CA TYR A 171 -12.62 -16.35 -15.35
C TYR A 171 -13.65 -17.18 -16.08
N ASP A 172 -14.75 -17.50 -15.42
CA ASP A 172 -15.88 -18.11 -16.07
C ASP A 172 -16.65 -17.07 -16.93
N ASP A 173 -17.67 -17.57 -17.65
CA ASP A 173 -18.48 -16.73 -18.53
C ASP A 173 -19.29 -15.64 -17.77
N GLN A 174 -19.32 -15.71 -16.45
CA GLN A 174 -19.97 -14.76 -15.56
C GLN A 174 -18.96 -13.81 -14.88
N GLY A 175 -17.67 -13.94 -15.19
CA GLY A 175 -16.60 -13.11 -14.63
C GLY A 175 -16.10 -13.55 -13.25
N HIS A 176 -16.47 -14.75 -12.77
CA HIS A 176 -15.94 -15.28 -11.53
C HIS A 176 -14.58 -15.96 -11.77
N LYS A 177 -13.65 -15.78 -10.84
CA LYS A 177 -12.36 -16.49 -10.88
C LYS A 177 -12.59 -18.00 -10.84
N LYS A 178 -12.11 -18.67 -11.85
CA LYS A 178 -12.11 -20.14 -11.90
C LYS A 178 -10.98 -20.70 -11.05
N ASN A 179 -11.21 -21.90 -10.53
CA ASN A 179 -10.12 -22.74 -10.04
C ASN A 179 -9.27 -23.18 -11.21
N LEU A 180 -8.01 -22.82 -11.17
CA LEU A 180 -7.07 -23.15 -12.21
C LEU A 180 -6.69 -24.63 -12.16
N SER A 181 -6.56 -25.24 -13.32
CA SER A 181 -5.95 -26.56 -13.42
C SER A 181 -4.49 -26.47 -12.96
N MET A 182 -4.17 -27.16 -11.86
CA MET A 182 -2.81 -27.14 -11.34
C MET A 182 -1.89 -28.02 -12.18
N ASN A 183 -0.82 -27.43 -12.66
CA ASN A 183 0.21 -28.15 -13.37
C ASN A 183 1.20 -28.76 -12.37
N ASN A 184 0.98 -30.03 -12.01
CA ASN A 184 1.86 -30.76 -11.09
C ASN A 184 3.30 -30.84 -11.60
N ASP A 185 3.49 -30.97 -12.92
CA ASP A 185 4.82 -31.03 -13.49
C ASP A 185 5.60 -29.73 -13.33
N MET A 186 4.92 -28.58 -13.45
CA MET A 186 5.54 -27.28 -13.24
C MET A 186 5.95 -27.09 -11.78
N TRP A 187 5.12 -27.53 -10.84
CA TRP A 187 5.40 -27.47 -9.41
C TRP A 187 6.66 -28.25 -9.04
N GLU A 188 6.68 -29.52 -9.40
CA GLU A 188 7.81 -30.38 -9.11
C GLU A 188 9.10 -29.87 -9.78
N LYS A 189 9.05 -29.54 -11.07
CA LYS A 189 10.22 -29.03 -11.82
C LYS A 189 10.79 -27.77 -11.18
N SER A 190 9.95 -26.83 -10.81
CA SER A 190 10.40 -25.58 -10.19
C SER A 190 11.07 -25.82 -8.84
N ILE A 191 10.52 -26.71 -8.01
CA ILE A 191 11.16 -27.05 -6.73
C ILE A 191 12.50 -27.75 -6.97
N LEU A 192 12.53 -28.75 -7.84
CA LEU A 192 13.76 -29.49 -8.13
C LEU A 192 14.86 -28.58 -8.68
N GLN A 193 14.49 -27.60 -9.52
CA GLN A 193 15.44 -26.66 -10.11
C GLN A 193 16.00 -25.68 -9.07
N TYR A 194 15.15 -25.13 -8.18
CA TYR A 194 15.52 -23.96 -7.37
C TYR A 194 15.78 -24.26 -5.89
N ARG A 195 15.49 -25.43 -5.38
CA ARG A 195 15.61 -25.78 -3.95
C ARG A 195 17.03 -25.66 -3.37
N ASN A 196 18.09 -25.71 -4.23
CA ASN A 196 19.46 -25.52 -3.80
C ASN A 196 19.87 -24.06 -3.59
N HIS A 197 19.08 -23.08 -4.13
CA HIS A 197 19.33 -21.68 -3.88
C HIS A 197 19.01 -21.33 -2.41
N PRO A 198 19.96 -20.83 -1.63
CA PRO A 198 19.67 -20.44 -0.26
C PRO A 198 18.66 -19.27 -0.21
N SER A 199 18.69 -18.38 -1.18
CA SER A 199 17.73 -17.28 -1.29
C SER A 199 16.28 -17.74 -1.51
N MET A 200 16.05 -18.88 -2.20
CA MET A 200 14.70 -19.42 -2.41
C MET A 200 14.08 -19.79 -1.06
N ALA A 201 13.16 -18.98 -0.56
CA ALA A 201 12.59 -19.07 0.77
C ALA A 201 11.21 -19.73 0.78
N VAL A 202 10.34 -19.32 -0.13
CA VAL A 202 8.93 -19.74 -0.19
C VAL A 202 8.61 -20.25 -1.58
N PHE A 203 8.05 -21.44 -1.65
CA PHE A 203 7.41 -22.00 -2.85
C PHE A 203 5.89 -21.89 -2.66
N CYS A 204 5.21 -21.16 -3.53
CA CYS A 204 3.77 -20.95 -3.48
C CYS A 204 3.06 -21.58 -4.67
N ILE A 205 1.97 -22.31 -4.38
CA ILE A 205 1.20 -23.07 -5.38
C ILE A 205 0.37 -22.13 -6.25
N GLY A 206 -0.14 -21.00 -5.70
CA GLY A 206 -0.94 -20.06 -6.49
C GLY A 206 -1.27 -18.78 -5.77
N ASN A 207 -2.01 -17.89 -6.48
CA ASN A 207 -2.41 -16.58 -5.98
C ASN A 207 -3.92 -16.42 -5.98
N GLU A 208 -4.46 -15.90 -4.89
CA GLU A 208 -5.90 -15.55 -4.76
C GLU A 208 -6.86 -16.67 -5.17
N MET A 209 -6.51 -17.92 -4.87
CA MET A 209 -7.39 -19.05 -5.11
C MET A 209 -8.48 -19.12 -4.03
N HIS A 210 -9.74 -19.14 -4.45
CA HIS A 210 -10.84 -19.33 -3.52
C HIS A 210 -10.83 -20.74 -2.91
N ASN A 211 -11.01 -20.82 -1.60
CA ASN A 211 -11.15 -22.08 -0.86
C ASN A 211 -10.01 -23.08 -1.08
N SER A 212 -8.77 -22.58 -1.23
CA SER A 212 -7.61 -23.44 -1.49
C SER A 212 -7.45 -24.55 -0.45
N GLY A 213 -7.79 -24.30 0.81
CA GLY A 213 -7.73 -25.29 1.89
C GLY A 213 -8.68 -26.49 1.72
N HIS A 214 -9.69 -26.39 0.87
CA HIS A 214 -10.65 -27.46 0.61
C HIS A 214 -10.28 -28.35 -0.58
N TYR A 215 -9.21 -28.03 -1.32
CA TYR A 215 -8.82 -28.83 -2.49
C TYR A 215 -7.82 -29.92 -2.15
N PRO A 216 -8.17 -31.20 -2.30
CA PRO A 216 -7.23 -32.31 -2.07
C PRO A 216 -5.94 -32.21 -2.93
N GLN A 217 -6.04 -31.62 -4.11
CA GLN A 217 -4.90 -31.39 -5.00
C GLN A 217 -3.90 -30.38 -4.41
N VAL A 218 -4.38 -29.30 -3.80
CA VAL A 218 -3.53 -28.31 -3.12
C VAL A 218 -2.80 -28.98 -1.96
N HIS A 219 -3.51 -29.79 -1.18
CA HIS A 219 -2.89 -30.53 -0.09
C HIS A 219 -1.82 -31.52 -0.59
N ALA A 220 -2.09 -32.24 -1.69
CA ALA A 220 -1.12 -33.14 -2.28
C ALA A 220 0.15 -32.41 -2.79
N LEU A 221 -0.02 -31.24 -3.42
CA LEU A 221 1.12 -30.42 -3.85
C LEU A 221 1.90 -29.84 -2.66
N TYR A 222 1.23 -29.44 -1.60
CA TYR A 222 1.87 -28.99 -0.37
C TYR A 222 2.75 -30.11 0.23
N GLU A 223 2.21 -31.34 0.40
CA GLU A 223 2.96 -32.47 0.93
C GLU A 223 4.15 -32.83 0.02
N GLN A 224 3.96 -32.79 -1.30
CA GLN A 224 5.05 -32.97 -2.25
C GLN A 224 6.13 -31.91 -2.08
N GLY A 225 5.75 -30.64 -1.98
CA GLY A 225 6.67 -29.53 -1.74
C GLY A 225 7.47 -29.68 -0.45
N ARG A 226 6.82 -30.08 0.64
CA ARG A 226 7.46 -30.37 1.94
C ARG A 226 8.48 -31.51 1.84
N ALA A 227 8.16 -32.54 1.07
CA ALA A 227 9.07 -33.68 0.85
C ALA A 227 10.28 -33.29 -0.02
N LEU A 228 10.07 -32.44 -1.04
CA LEU A 228 11.11 -32.02 -1.98
C LEU A 228 12.03 -30.91 -1.43
N ALA A 229 11.54 -30.05 -0.55
CA ALA A 229 12.26 -28.89 -0.01
C ALA A 229 12.00 -28.70 1.51
N PRO A 230 12.45 -29.64 2.39
CA PRO A 230 12.10 -29.65 3.80
C PRO A 230 12.63 -28.48 4.63
N ASN A 231 13.61 -27.73 4.15
CA ASN A 231 14.18 -26.54 4.79
C ASN A 231 13.67 -25.21 4.23
N LYS A 232 12.58 -25.25 3.46
CA LYS A 232 11.92 -24.09 2.87
C LYS A 232 10.47 -24.01 3.35
N LEU A 233 9.83 -22.88 3.14
CA LEU A 233 8.40 -22.72 3.39
C LEU A 233 7.60 -23.08 2.14
N ILE A 234 6.52 -23.81 2.36
CA ILE A 234 5.56 -24.13 1.32
C ILE A 234 4.26 -23.40 1.63
N LEU A 235 3.76 -22.69 0.65
CA LEU A 235 2.53 -21.92 0.72
C LEU A 235 1.55 -22.43 -0.34
N ASP A 236 0.33 -22.70 0.08
CA ASP A 236 -0.71 -23.16 -0.82
C ASP A 236 -1.25 -22.03 -1.70
N ASN A 237 -1.46 -20.85 -1.12
CA ASN A 237 -2.13 -19.75 -1.77
C ASN A 237 -1.77 -18.41 -1.13
N SER A 238 -1.39 -17.46 -1.94
CA SER A 238 -1.20 -16.06 -1.55
C SER A 238 -2.50 -15.28 -1.65
N GLY A 239 -2.81 -14.48 -0.63
CA GLY A 239 -3.88 -13.48 -0.64
C GLY A 239 -5.11 -13.84 0.15
N TRP A 240 -5.72 -14.99 -0.09
CA TRP A 240 -6.96 -15.41 0.57
C TRP A 240 -6.86 -16.80 1.20
N GLY A 241 -7.89 -17.16 1.94
CA GLY A 241 -8.06 -18.48 2.53
C GLY A 241 -8.29 -18.45 4.02
N GLU A 242 -8.72 -19.56 4.53
CA GLU A 242 -9.06 -19.76 5.94
C GLU A 242 -7.80 -19.79 6.80
N TYR A 243 -7.88 -19.33 8.04
CA TYR A 243 -6.77 -19.32 8.99
C TYR A 243 -6.50 -20.67 9.69
N ASP A 244 -7.30 -21.68 9.43
CA ASP A 244 -7.16 -23.03 10.00
C ASP A 244 -6.71 -24.08 8.98
N ARG A 245 -6.43 -23.67 7.72
CA ARG A 245 -6.00 -24.62 6.69
C ARG A 245 -4.61 -25.19 7.00
N SER A 246 -4.44 -26.47 6.78
CA SER A 246 -3.22 -27.21 7.12
C SER A 246 -2.16 -27.23 6.01
N SER A 247 -2.55 -26.91 4.77
CA SER A 247 -1.71 -27.02 3.58
C SER A 247 -0.79 -25.82 3.36
N ALA A 248 -0.32 -25.19 4.45
CA ALA A 248 0.58 -24.05 4.38
C ALA A 248 1.50 -24.01 5.61
N ASP A 249 2.73 -23.57 5.41
CA ASP A 249 3.69 -23.29 6.50
C ASP A 249 3.56 -21.86 7.03
N ILE A 250 3.07 -20.95 6.20
CA ILE A 250 2.85 -19.53 6.46
C ILE A 250 1.57 -19.10 5.74
N PHE A 251 0.91 -18.08 6.23
CA PHE A 251 -0.24 -17.47 5.54
C PHE A 251 0.13 -16.11 4.96
N CYS A 252 -0.35 -15.85 3.74
CA CYS A 252 -0.34 -14.53 3.11
C CYS A 252 -1.79 -14.10 2.92
N GLN A 253 -2.17 -12.96 3.51
CA GLN A 253 -3.54 -12.45 3.50
C GLN A 253 -3.57 -10.98 3.10
N HIS A 254 -4.61 -10.56 2.40
CA HIS A 254 -4.87 -9.14 2.11
C HIS A 254 -5.34 -8.42 3.39
N ILE A 255 -4.44 -8.27 4.35
CA ILE A 255 -4.72 -7.61 5.60
C ILE A 255 -4.46 -6.11 5.41
N ALA A 256 -5.42 -5.29 5.78
CA ALA A 256 -5.32 -3.84 5.70
C ALA A 256 -5.03 -3.32 4.29
N TYR A 257 -5.55 -3.98 3.28
CA TYR A 257 -5.33 -3.63 1.87
C TYR A 257 -5.63 -2.17 1.57
N PHE A 258 -6.67 -1.62 2.20
CA PHE A 258 -7.13 -0.25 2.05
C PHE A 258 -6.77 0.68 3.21
N PHE A 259 -6.00 0.20 4.16
CA PHE A 259 -5.50 1.04 5.25
C PHE A 259 -4.58 2.17 4.70
N PRO A 260 -4.55 3.39 5.23
CA PRO A 260 -5.11 3.85 6.52
C PRO A 260 -6.46 4.55 6.42
N TYR A 261 -7.30 4.17 5.55
CA TYR A 261 -8.47 4.90 5.18
C TYR A 261 -9.63 4.77 6.15
N ALA A 262 -10.17 5.91 6.52
CA ALA A 262 -11.38 6.04 7.29
C ALA A 262 -11.33 5.22 8.59
N HIS A 263 -12.22 4.32 8.78
CA HIS A 263 -12.46 3.56 10.00
C HIS A 263 -11.29 2.68 10.54
N HIS A 264 -10.11 2.76 9.96
CA HIS A 264 -9.07 1.75 10.19
C HIS A 264 -7.99 2.16 11.18
N GLY A 265 -8.15 3.27 11.89
CA GLY A 265 -7.20 3.70 12.92
C GLY A 265 -6.87 2.61 13.95
N ASN A 266 -7.83 1.75 14.26
CA ASN A 266 -7.72 0.65 15.22
C ASN A 266 -7.74 -0.74 14.58
N MET A 267 -7.34 -0.88 13.34
CA MET A 267 -7.38 -2.15 12.61
C MET A 267 -6.52 -3.23 13.26
N PHE A 268 -5.41 -2.83 13.88
CA PHE A 268 -4.55 -3.73 14.62
C PHE A 268 -4.68 -3.44 16.11
N ASN A 269 -5.14 -4.40 16.88
CA ASN A 269 -5.20 -4.31 18.31
C ASN A 269 -3.89 -4.83 18.91
N VAL A 270 -3.18 -4.00 19.64
CA VAL A 270 -1.91 -4.38 20.28
C VAL A 270 -2.12 -5.41 21.38
N ASP A 271 -3.26 -5.36 22.08
CA ASP A 271 -3.59 -6.30 23.17
C ASP A 271 -4.13 -7.64 22.64
N ASP A 272 -4.84 -7.62 21.52
CA ASP A 272 -5.27 -8.83 20.83
C ASP A 272 -5.06 -8.69 19.31
N PRO A 273 -3.82 -8.87 18.87
CA PRO A 273 -3.40 -8.58 17.50
C PRO A 273 -3.98 -9.52 16.44
N TRP A 274 -4.68 -10.57 16.84
CA TRP A 274 -5.41 -11.45 15.95
C TRP A 274 -6.87 -11.02 15.77
N LYS A 275 -7.36 -10.15 16.61
CA LYS A 275 -8.62 -9.46 16.36
C LYS A 275 -8.35 -8.24 15.49
N PHE A 276 -8.50 -8.44 14.22
CA PHE A 276 -8.65 -7.30 13.33
C PHE A 276 -9.96 -6.61 13.72
N ASN A 277 -9.88 -5.37 14.14
CA ASN A 277 -11.05 -4.50 14.16
C ASN A 277 -11.42 -4.19 12.70
N GLY A 278 -11.51 -5.26 11.90
CA GLY A 278 -11.89 -5.21 10.52
C GLY A 278 -13.22 -4.52 10.45
N SER A 279 -13.24 -3.43 9.79
CA SER A 279 -14.39 -2.58 9.70
C SER A 279 -15.45 -3.21 8.83
N ALA A 280 -16.67 -2.83 9.10
CA ALA A 280 -17.78 -2.96 8.17
C ALA A 280 -17.40 -2.47 6.73
N TYR A 281 -16.42 -1.58 6.64
CA TYR A 281 -15.89 -1.02 5.41
C TYR A 281 -15.21 -2.06 4.50
N ASP A 282 -14.38 -2.96 5.04
CA ASP A 282 -13.79 -4.02 4.21
C ASP A 282 -14.87 -4.96 3.67
N VAL A 283 -15.91 -5.21 4.47
CA VAL A 283 -17.09 -5.97 4.06
C VAL A 283 -17.91 -5.20 3.01
N GLU A 284 -18.15 -3.93 3.23
CA GLU A 284 -18.88 -3.08 2.26
C GLU A 284 -18.10 -2.99 0.96
N LEU A 285 -16.81 -2.73 1.02
CA LEU A 285 -15.96 -2.60 -0.16
C LEU A 285 -15.84 -3.92 -0.91
N GLU A 286 -15.69 -5.05 -0.21
CA GLU A 286 -15.69 -6.38 -0.84
C GLU A 286 -17.04 -6.76 -1.41
N THR A 287 -18.13 -6.41 -0.74
CA THR A 287 -19.48 -6.60 -1.26
C THR A 287 -19.71 -5.74 -2.50
N GLU A 288 -19.23 -4.51 -2.47
CA GLU A 288 -19.30 -3.58 -3.59
C GLU A 288 -18.38 -3.96 -4.75
N THR A 289 -17.22 -4.51 -4.47
CA THR A 289 -16.22 -4.87 -5.50
C THR A 289 -16.29 -6.33 -5.93
N GLY A 290 -17.08 -7.16 -5.26
CA GLY A 290 -17.19 -8.59 -5.53
C GLY A 290 -15.92 -9.39 -5.15
N ILE A 291 -14.96 -8.75 -4.49
CA ILE A 291 -13.73 -9.40 -4.06
C ILE A 291 -13.91 -9.99 -2.66
N GLY A 292 -14.17 -11.27 -2.58
CA GLY A 292 -13.88 -12.09 -1.41
C GLY A 292 -14.74 -11.93 -0.16
N ALA A 293 -15.96 -11.36 -0.25
CA ALA A 293 -16.85 -11.14 0.90
C ALA A 293 -17.04 -12.37 1.83
N ALA A 294 -16.95 -13.58 1.32
CA ALA A 294 -17.09 -14.80 2.10
C ALA A 294 -15.89 -15.08 3.04
N ASN A 295 -14.69 -14.59 2.69
CA ASN A 295 -13.47 -14.89 3.42
C ASN A 295 -13.17 -13.89 4.56
N VAL A 296 -13.66 -12.67 4.45
CA VAL A 296 -13.39 -11.62 5.45
C VAL A 296 -14.02 -11.94 6.80
N THR A 297 -15.21 -12.54 6.83
CA THR A 297 -15.87 -12.91 8.08
C THR A 297 -15.12 -14.04 8.79
N ALA A 298 -14.65 -15.03 8.04
CA ALA A 298 -13.87 -16.15 8.60
C ALA A 298 -12.49 -15.67 9.13
N VAL A 299 -11.86 -14.74 8.41
CA VAL A 299 -10.58 -14.14 8.81
C VAL A 299 -10.67 -13.35 10.12
N ARG A 300 -11.83 -12.75 10.43
CA ARG A 300 -12.04 -11.95 11.65
C ARG A 300 -12.17 -12.74 12.92
N GLU A 301 -12.69 -13.94 12.84
CA GLU A 301 -13.09 -14.73 14.01
C GLU A 301 -12.10 -15.83 14.37
N ALA A 302 -11.18 -16.18 13.49
CA ALA A 302 -10.23 -17.26 13.67
C ALA A 302 -8.84 -16.77 14.05
N THR A 303 -8.25 -17.38 15.08
CA THR A 303 -6.82 -17.20 15.36
C THR A 303 -6.01 -17.99 14.33
N PRO A 304 -5.07 -17.37 13.60
CA PRO A 304 -4.24 -18.08 12.65
C PRO A 304 -3.41 -19.20 13.31
N ILE A 305 -3.38 -20.36 12.68
CA ILE A 305 -2.55 -21.49 13.16
C ILE A 305 -1.11 -21.43 12.63
N ARG A 306 -0.82 -20.50 11.71
CA ARG A 306 0.50 -20.27 11.12
C ARG A 306 0.90 -18.80 11.25
N PRO A 307 2.19 -18.47 11.17
CA PRO A 307 2.62 -17.08 11.00
C PRO A 307 1.93 -16.48 9.79
N THR A 308 1.49 -15.24 9.93
CA THR A 308 0.73 -14.54 8.88
C THR A 308 1.44 -13.25 8.50
N LEU A 309 1.55 -12.97 7.20
CA LEU A 309 2.03 -11.71 6.68
C LEU A 309 0.95 -10.99 5.88
N SER A 310 1.02 -9.66 5.85
CA SER A 310 0.16 -8.84 5.03
C SER A 310 0.61 -8.90 3.57
N HIS A 311 -0.30 -9.29 2.69
CA HIS A 311 -0.05 -9.53 1.28
C HIS A 311 -0.61 -8.39 0.43
N GLU A 312 0.10 -8.03 -0.63
CA GLU A 312 -0.22 -6.90 -1.52
C GLU A 312 -0.53 -5.60 -0.77
N ALA A 313 0.26 -5.34 0.25
CA ALA A 313 0.08 -4.21 1.14
C ALA A 313 0.54 -2.89 0.51
N MET A 314 0.04 -1.76 1.05
CA MET A 314 0.52 -0.41 0.73
C MET A 314 0.41 -0.03 -0.76
N HIS A 315 -0.69 -0.31 -1.36
CA HIS A 315 -0.95 0.07 -2.75
C HIS A 315 -1.23 1.58 -2.90
N TYR A 316 -0.39 2.41 -2.32
CA TYR A 316 -0.51 3.88 -2.38
C TYR A 316 0.25 4.42 -3.57
N ILE A 317 -0.43 5.19 -4.40
CA ILE A 317 0.14 5.73 -5.63
C ILE A 317 0.52 7.21 -5.46
N ASP A 318 1.50 7.63 -6.22
CA ASP A 318 1.84 9.03 -6.41
C ASP A 318 1.83 9.38 -7.90
N ILE A 319 1.48 10.62 -8.21
CA ILE A 319 1.45 11.11 -9.58
C ILE A 319 2.87 11.48 -10.00
N PRO A 320 3.41 10.86 -11.06
CA PRO A 320 4.75 11.19 -11.54
C PRO A 320 4.75 12.44 -12.42
N ASP A 321 5.92 12.91 -12.74
CA ASP A 321 6.14 13.83 -13.85
C ASP A 321 6.14 13.04 -15.17
N TYR A 322 5.00 13.01 -15.85
CA TYR A 322 4.86 12.24 -17.08
C TYR A 322 5.75 12.71 -18.21
N ASP A 323 6.01 14.03 -18.33
CA ASP A 323 6.90 14.57 -19.35
C ASP A 323 8.35 14.15 -19.07
N ALA A 324 8.78 14.21 -17.82
CA ALA A 324 10.11 13.74 -17.41
C ALA A 324 10.29 12.25 -17.64
N LEU A 325 9.28 11.43 -17.27
CA LEU A 325 9.31 9.98 -17.52
C LEU A 325 9.31 9.65 -19.00
N ASN A 326 8.55 10.39 -19.80
CA ASN A 326 8.51 10.22 -21.24
C ASN A 326 9.90 10.50 -21.87
N ALA A 327 10.51 11.62 -21.50
CA ALA A 327 11.86 11.97 -21.95
C ALA A 327 12.92 10.94 -21.50
N LYS A 328 12.80 10.44 -20.27
CA LYS A 328 13.69 9.39 -19.74
C LYS A 328 13.54 8.07 -20.52
N PHE A 329 12.30 7.69 -20.87
CA PHE A 329 12.05 6.51 -21.71
C PHE A 329 12.68 6.66 -23.10
N ASP A 330 12.51 7.81 -23.75
CA ASP A 330 13.06 8.06 -25.09
C ASP A 330 14.60 8.04 -25.08
N ALA A 331 15.21 8.62 -24.07
CA ALA A 331 16.67 8.56 -23.89
C ALA A 331 17.16 7.13 -23.67
N PHE A 332 16.44 6.34 -22.88
CA PHE A 332 16.74 4.92 -22.67
C PHE A 332 16.61 4.13 -23.97
N ALA A 333 15.49 4.27 -24.69
CA ALA A 333 15.25 3.57 -25.94
C ALA A 333 16.34 3.88 -26.99
N ALA A 334 16.72 5.15 -27.11
CA ALA A 334 17.81 5.57 -28.00
C ALA A 334 19.16 4.97 -27.62
N LYS A 335 19.41 4.79 -26.32
CA LYS A 335 20.67 4.19 -25.81
C LYS A 335 20.76 2.70 -26.09
N VAL A 336 19.68 1.94 -25.86
CA VAL A 336 19.71 0.48 -25.93
C VAL A 336 19.41 -0.06 -27.35
N GLY A 337 18.66 0.70 -28.16
CA GLY A 337 18.27 0.33 -29.52
C GLY A 337 17.14 -0.69 -29.62
N ASP A 338 16.55 -0.77 -30.81
CA ASP A 338 15.34 -1.57 -31.08
C ASP A 338 15.50 -3.06 -30.81
N ASP A 339 16.68 -3.63 -31.03
CA ASP A 339 16.94 -5.05 -30.78
C ASP A 339 16.85 -5.41 -29.30
N TYR A 340 17.33 -4.52 -28.44
CA TYR A 340 17.19 -4.69 -26.99
C TYR A 340 15.74 -4.59 -26.56
N LEU A 341 15.04 -3.56 -27.00
CA LEU A 341 13.62 -3.34 -26.68
C LEU A 341 12.76 -4.53 -27.08
N ARG A 342 12.94 -5.04 -28.30
CA ARG A 342 12.21 -6.21 -28.80
C ARG A 342 12.51 -7.48 -27.99
N ARG A 343 13.79 -7.78 -27.71
CA ARG A 343 14.18 -8.98 -26.94
C ARG A 343 13.61 -8.97 -25.51
N ASN A 344 13.49 -7.81 -24.90
CA ASN A 344 12.97 -7.67 -23.55
C ASN A 344 11.46 -7.36 -23.51
N GLY A 345 10.76 -7.41 -24.63
CA GLY A 345 9.31 -7.12 -24.70
C GLY A 345 8.95 -5.70 -24.29
N ILE A 346 9.88 -4.75 -24.40
CA ILE A 346 9.70 -3.38 -23.96
C ILE A 346 8.98 -2.58 -25.06
N LYS A 347 7.81 -2.08 -24.76
CA LYS A 347 7.07 -1.14 -25.59
C LYS A 347 6.83 0.15 -24.81
N LYS A 348 6.87 1.28 -25.49
CA LYS A 348 6.55 2.57 -24.87
C LYS A 348 5.08 2.60 -24.48
N PRO A 349 4.76 2.77 -23.19
CA PRO A 349 3.37 2.86 -22.78
C PRO A 349 2.69 4.12 -23.32
N ARG A 350 1.47 3.97 -23.80
CA ARG A 350 0.71 5.07 -24.40
C ARG A 350 0.43 6.21 -23.42
N TYR A 351 0.28 5.90 -22.14
CA TYR A 351 0.03 6.93 -21.12
C TYR A 351 1.16 7.96 -21.01
N LEU A 352 2.41 7.61 -21.34
CA LEU A 352 3.53 8.57 -21.31
C LEU A 352 3.36 9.71 -22.33
N THR A 353 2.63 9.49 -23.41
CA THR A 353 2.40 10.48 -24.46
C THR A 353 1.00 11.09 -24.39
N GLU A 354 0.01 10.33 -23.99
CA GLU A 354 -1.39 10.77 -24.05
C GLU A 354 -1.85 11.48 -22.77
N LEU A 355 -1.35 11.10 -21.57
CA LEU A 355 -1.70 11.80 -20.33
C LEU A 355 -1.26 13.26 -20.32
N PRO A 356 -0.03 13.63 -20.74
CA PRO A 356 0.34 15.06 -20.87
C PRO A 356 -0.60 15.86 -21.78
N LYS A 357 -1.05 15.25 -22.87
CA LYS A 357 -2.02 15.88 -23.77
C LYS A 357 -3.39 16.05 -23.13
N LEU A 358 -3.87 15.04 -22.40
CA LEU A 358 -5.12 15.09 -21.65
C LEU A 358 -5.07 16.17 -20.56
N ILE A 359 -4.00 16.22 -19.80
CA ILE A 359 -3.74 17.22 -18.75
C ILE A 359 -3.80 18.63 -19.36
N ALA A 360 -3.10 18.86 -20.49
CA ALA A 360 -3.12 20.15 -21.18
C ALA A 360 -4.53 20.50 -21.72
N ARG A 361 -5.23 19.54 -22.32
CA ARG A 361 -6.59 19.73 -22.83
C ARG A 361 -7.57 20.12 -21.73
N LYS A 362 -7.40 19.56 -20.54
CA LYS A 362 -8.22 19.85 -19.36
C LYS A 362 -7.80 21.11 -18.60
N GLY A 363 -6.75 21.79 -19.01
CA GLY A 363 -6.25 22.98 -18.34
C GLY A 363 -5.62 22.72 -16.96
N LEU A 364 -5.21 21.49 -16.68
CA LEU A 364 -4.69 21.07 -15.38
C LEU A 364 -3.15 21.19 -15.26
N THR A 365 -2.47 21.65 -16.30
CA THR A 365 -0.99 21.73 -16.31
C THR A 365 -0.44 22.55 -15.13
N ALA A 366 -1.10 23.63 -14.78
CA ALA A 366 -0.71 24.48 -13.65
C ALA A 366 -0.93 23.82 -12.28
N ASP A 367 -1.87 22.87 -12.16
CA ASP A 367 -2.22 22.17 -10.93
C ASP A 367 -1.33 20.93 -10.69
N MET A 368 -0.66 20.43 -11.73
CA MET A 368 0.10 19.18 -11.66
C MET A 368 1.22 19.19 -10.61
N PRO A 369 1.98 20.29 -10.40
CA PRO A 369 2.96 20.32 -9.30
C PRO A 369 2.32 20.10 -7.93
N ASP A 370 1.17 20.73 -7.69
CA ASP A 370 0.40 20.56 -6.46
C ASP A 370 -0.13 19.12 -6.31
N PHE A 371 -0.68 18.54 -7.37
CA PHE A 371 -1.14 17.15 -7.34
C PHE A 371 -0.02 16.16 -7.09
N ARG A 372 1.17 16.37 -7.68
CA ARG A 372 2.35 15.56 -7.39
C ARG A 372 2.77 15.66 -5.92
N ARG A 373 2.80 16.90 -5.37
CA ARG A 373 3.14 17.15 -3.95
C ARG A 373 2.11 16.50 -3.03
N ALA A 374 0.82 16.66 -3.30
CA ALA A 374 -0.26 16.10 -2.50
C ALA A 374 -0.25 14.56 -2.50
N SER A 375 -0.19 13.95 -3.69
CA SER A 375 -0.19 12.49 -3.80
C SER A 375 1.06 11.86 -3.17
N ARG A 376 2.22 12.48 -3.30
CA ARG A 376 3.45 12.04 -2.66
C ARG A 376 3.34 12.13 -1.13
N SER A 377 2.86 13.26 -0.60
CA SER A 377 2.68 13.44 0.85
C SER A 377 1.71 12.41 1.42
N TRP A 378 0.58 12.22 0.74
CA TRP A 378 -0.43 11.23 1.13
C TRP A 378 0.11 9.81 1.13
N LYS A 379 0.82 9.41 0.06
CA LYS A 379 1.49 8.11 -0.03
C LYS A 379 2.46 7.89 1.12
N LEU A 380 3.31 8.85 1.42
CA LEU A 380 4.31 8.71 2.49
C LEU A 380 3.64 8.62 3.87
N MET A 381 2.67 9.48 4.16
CA MET A 381 1.88 9.41 5.39
C MET A 381 1.21 8.05 5.54
N ALA A 382 0.50 7.60 4.50
CA ALA A 382 -0.20 6.31 4.49
C ALA A 382 0.77 5.13 4.69
N THR A 383 1.92 5.16 4.01
CA THR A 383 2.97 4.13 4.17
C THR A 383 3.49 4.06 5.61
N LYS A 384 3.77 5.23 6.22
CA LYS A 384 4.25 5.28 7.60
C LYS A 384 3.23 4.71 8.58
N VAL A 385 2.00 5.19 8.52
CA VAL A 385 0.93 4.73 9.41
C VAL A 385 0.69 3.23 9.27
N PHE A 386 0.67 2.73 8.02
CA PHE A 386 0.50 1.31 7.75
C PHE A 386 1.62 0.47 8.36
N LEU A 387 2.87 0.80 8.06
CA LEU A 387 4.03 0.04 8.54
C LEU A 387 4.12 0.03 10.06
N GLU A 388 3.87 1.16 10.71
CA GLU A 388 3.88 1.25 12.18
C GLU A 388 2.76 0.42 12.81
N LYS A 389 1.54 0.49 12.31
CA LYS A 389 0.42 -0.33 12.82
C LYS A 389 0.66 -1.82 12.55
N LEU A 390 1.24 -2.17 11.40
CA LEU A 390 1.62 -3.55 11.11
C LEU A 390 2.65 -4.09 12.12
N ARG A 391 3.66 -3.28 12.45
CA ARG A 391 4.70 -3.62 13.42
C ARG A 391 4.19 -3.68 14.86
N LEU A 392 3.11 -2.98 15.19
CA LEU A 392 2.39 -3.10 16.46
C LEU A 392 1.53 -4.37 16.56
N SER A 393 1.38 -5.11 15.48
CA SER A 393 0.63 -6.37 15.44
C SER A 393 1.55 -7.59 15.65
N HIS A 394 0.96 -8.80 15.65
CA HIS A 394 1.71 -10.08 15.64
C HIS A 394 1.93 -10.65 14.24
N LEU A 395 1.70 -9.89 13.20
CA LEU A 395 2.04 -10.31 11.86
C LEU A 395 3.56 -10.48 11.74
N CYS A 396 3.97 -11.50 10.99
CA CYS A 396 5.40 -11.82 10.83
C CYS A 396 6.08 -11.04 9.69
N GLY A 397 5.35 -10.15 9.03
CA GLY A 397 5.88 -9.36 7.92
C GLY A 397 4.79 -8.87 6.97
N TYR A 398 5.23 -8.41 5.81
CA TYR A 398 4.39 -7.93 4.73
C TYR A 398 5.07 -8.07 3.37
N GLU A 399 4.29 -7.95 2.31
CA GLU A 399 4.75 -7.86 0.93
C GLU A 399 4.12 -6.62 0.27
N MET A 400 4.94 -5.59 0.09
CA MET A 400 4.54 -4.30 -0.45
C MET A 400 4.25 -4.39 -1.94
N LEU A 401 3.12 -3.95 -2.38
CA LEU A 401 2.76 -3.79 -3.79
C LEU A 401 2.92 -2.33 -4.21
N GLN A 402 4.08 -1.95 -4.76
CA GLN A 402 5.28 -2.72 -5.03
C GLN A 402 6.54 -1.86 -4.81
N PHE A 403 7.75 -2.43 -4.97
CA PHE A 403 8.99 -1.68 -4.81
C PHE A 403 9.32 -0.84 -6.04
N SER A 404 9.32 -1.44 -7.24
CA SER A 404 9.56 -0.75 -8.51
C SER A 404 8.24 -0.45 -9.19
N ASP A 405 8.08 0.74 -9.74
CA ASP A 405 6.93 1.06 -10.59
C ASP A 405 6.81 0.04 -11.75
N CYS A 406 5.60 -0.36 -12.07
CA CYS A 406 5.36 -1.15 -13.26
C CYS A 406 5.42 -0.28 -14.52
N LEU A 407 6.10 -0.77 -15.57
CA LEU A 407 6.19 -0.04 -16.84
C LEU A 407 4.81 0.16 -17.48
N LYS A 408 4.00 -0.90 -17.48
CA LYS A 408 2.71 -0.92 -18.18
C LYS A 408 1.63 -0.06 -17.54
N TYR A 409 1.70 0.10 -16.22
CA TYR A 409 0.66 0.80 -15.47
C TYR A 409 1.00 2.27 -15.29
N GLU A 410 0.00 3.10 -15.46
CA GLU A 410 0.05 4.53 -15.14
C GLU A 410 0.14 4.79 -13.64
N ASN A 411 -0.31 3.84 -12.82
CA ASN A 411 -0.24 3.89 -11.37
C ASN A 411 1.20 3.71 -10.89
N LYS A 412 1.68 4.67 -10.13
CA LYS A 412 3.06 4.71 -9.65
C LYS A 412 3.13 4.47 -8.15
N ASN A 413 2.93 3.22 -7.75
CA ASN A 413 2.98 2.79 -6.35
C ASN A 413 4.37 2.39 -5.85
N GLY A 414 5.36 2.27 -6.74
CA GLY A 414 6.73 1.91 -6.38
C GLY A 414 7.45 2.94 -5.51
N ILE A 415 8.45 2.48 -4.78
CA ILE A 415 9.43 3.32 -4.06
C ILE A 415 10.48 3.87 -5.04
N VAL A 416 10.81 3.08 -6.05
CA VAL A 416 11.67 3.47 -7.16
C VAL A 416 10.87 3.45 -8.47
N ASP A 417 11.38 4.09 -9.52
CA ASP A 417 10.72 4.10 -10.82
C ASP A 417 10.90 2.76 -11.56
N PHE A 418 10.31 2.62 -12.74
CA PHE A 418 10.40 1.40 -13.53
C PHE A 418 11.77 1.15 -14.18
N PHE A 419 12.75 2.03 -13.98
CA PHE A 419 14.16 1.81 -14.28
C PHE A 419 14.96 1.30 -13.07
N ASP A 420 14.30 1.06 -11.94
CA ASP A 420 14.92 0.83 -10.62
C ASP A 420 15.80 2.02 -10.18
N ASP A 421 15.42 3.24 -10.55
CA ASP A 421 16.09 4.47 -10.15
C ASP A 421 15.30 5.20 -9.06
N ASP A 422 16.00 6.01 -8.27
CA ASP A 422 15.44 6.76 -7.15
C ASP A 422 14.36 7.75 -7.62
N LYS A 423 13.22 7.78 -6.94
CA LYS A 423 12.10 8.71 -7.14
C LYS A 423 12.10 9.87 -6.14
N GLY A 424 13.15 10.04 -5.34
CA GLY A 424 13.22 11.05 -4.30
C GLY A 424 12.46 10.68 -3.01
N ILE A 425 12.26 9.39 -2.73
CA ILE A 425 11.84 8.90 -1.42
C ILE A 425 13.11 8.60 -0.62
N ASP A 426 13.24 9.23 0.55
CA ASP A 426 14.42 9.04 1.39
C ASP A 426 14.48 7.62 1.99
N ALA A 427 15.55 6.91 1.70
CA ALA A 427 15.76 5.57 2.24
C ALA A 427 15.94 5.59 3.77
N ALA A 428 16.56 6.63 4.33
CA ALA A 428 16.72 6.75 5.78
C ALA A 428 15.36 6.92 6.46
N TRP A 429 14.46 7.71 5.86
CA TRP A 429 13.09 7.85 6.33
C TRP A 429 12.33 6.51 6.31
N LEU A 430 12.38 5.76 5.19
CA LEU A 430 11.67 4.48 5.12
C LEU A 430 12.23 3.48 6.13
N ARG A 431 13.54 3.46 6.34
CA ARG A 431 14.19 2.58 7.31
C ARG A 431 13.82 2.86 8.77
N GLN A 432 13.24 4.01 9.10
CA GLN A 432 12.69 4.24 10.45
C GLN A 432 11.57 3.23 10.78
N MET A 433 10.86 2.73 9.78
CA MET A 433 9.78 1.73 9.92
C MET A 433 10.17 0.36 9.31
N ASN A 434 11.11 0.36 8.35
CA ASN A 434 11.46 -0.80 7.52
C ASN A 434 12.88 -1.29 7.85
N SER A 435 13.10 -1.70 9.09
CA SER A 435 14.35 -2.24 9.63
C SER A 435 14.06 -3.33 10.66
N ASP A 436 15.08 -4.09 11.04
CA ASP A 436 14.93 -5.15 12.03
C ASP A 436 14.56 -4.62 13.42
N LEU A 437 15.05 -3.44 13.79
CA LEU A 437 14.66 -2.75 15.02
C LEU A 437 14.04 -1.40 14.67
N VAL A 438 12.82 -1.17 15.15
CA VAL A 438 12.08 0.08 14.96
C VAL A 438 11.41 0.54 16.26
N LEU A 439 11.30 1.87 16.44
CA LEU A 439 10.50 2.49 17.50
C LEU A 439 9.13 2.83 16.96
N LEU A 440 8.10 2.64 17.77
CA LEU A 440 6.70 2.81 17.38
C LEU A 440 5.97 3.62 18.43
N ALA A 441 4.99 4.40 18.02
CA ALA A 441 4.05 5.07 18.91
C ALA A 441 2.64 4.55 18.69
N ASP A 442 2.00 4.11 19.76
CA ASP A 442 0.58 3.83 19.77
C ASP A 442 -0.15 4.98 20.46
N MET A 443 -1.03 5.62 19.71
CA MET A 443 -1.88 6.72 20.15
C MET A 443 -3.23 6.63 19.45
N GLU A 444 -4.30 6.92 20.18
CA GLU A 444 -5.65 6.84 19.63
C GLU A 444 -5.84 7.85 18.48
N VAL A 445 -5.45 9.10 18.75
CA VAL A 445 -5.45 10.18 17.76
C VAL A 445 -4.22 11.07 17.94
N PRO A 446 -3.64 11.62 16.87
CA PRO A 446 -2.47 12.50 16.96
C PRO A 446 -2.82 13.97 17.18
N TYR A 447 -4.00 14.30 17.69
CA TYR A 447 -4.46 15.67 17.87
C TYR A 447 -5.26 15.86 19.15
N CYS A 448 -5.24 17.08 19.67
CA CYS A 448 -6.01 17.48 20.87
C CYS A 448 -6.22 19.00 20.92
N TYR A 449 -6.95 19.48 21.92
CA TYR A 449 -7.00 20.90 22.25
C TYR A 449 -5.82 21.32 23.14
N VAL A 450 -5.50 22.62 23.12
CA VAL A 450 -4.57 23.22 24.09
C VAL A 450 -5.06 22.95 25.52
N GLY A 451 -4.16 22.43 26.34
CA GLY A 451 -4.45 22.08 27.74
C GLY A 451 -4.84 20.62 27.94
N ASP A 452 -5.20 19.92 26.89
CA ASP A 452 -5.48 18.48 26.95
C ASP A 452 -4.23 17.64 27.13
N LYS A 453 -4.44 16.38 27.48
CA LYS A 453 -3.40 15.38 27.54
C LYS A 453 -3.48 14.46 26.32
N LEU A 454 -2.36 14.30 25.63
CA LEU A 454 -2.16 13.21 24.67
C LEU A 454 -1.54 12.00 25.36
N HIS A 455 -2.19 10.86 25.20
CA HIS A 455 -1.71 9.58 25.69
C HIS A 455 -0.94 8.87 24.59
N VAL A 456 0.31 8.55 24.83
CA VAL A 456 1.18 7.87 23.87
C VAL A 456 1.87 6.71 24.55
N GLU A 457 1.79 5.53 23.98
CA GLU A 457 2.61 4.38 24.38
C GLU A 457 3.71 4.14 23.35
N LEU A 458 4.96 4.14 23.78
CA LEU A 458 6.08 3.85 22.90
C LEU A 458 6.47 2.37 23.00
N TYR A 459 6.75 1.77 21.87
CA TYR A 459 7.15 0.39 21.71
C TYR A 459 8.47 0.29 20.92
N ALA A 460 9.20 -0.82 21.14
CA ALA A 460 10.20 -1.32 20.23
C ALA A 460 9.69 -2.60 19.57
N SER A 461 9.90 -2.75 18.26
CA SER A 461 9.72 -4.00 17.54
C SER A 461 11.09 -4.48 17.09
N ASP A 462 11.63 -5.50 17.80
CA ASP A 462 13.01 -5.96 17.72
C ASP A 462 13.10 -7.34 17.10
N PHE A 463 13.75 -7.45 15.95
CA PHE A 463 14.07 -8.67 15.22
C PHE A 463 15.56 -8.75 14.87
N LEU A 464 16.40 -8.03 15.62
CA LEU A 464 17.85 -8.15 15.49
C LEU A 464 18.30 -9.58 15.81
N PRO A 465 19.31 -10.10 15.12
CA PRO A 465 19.85 -11.44 15.40
C PRO A 465 20.76 -11.44 16.65
N LYS A 466 20.25 -10.86 17.74
CA LYS A 466 20.93 -10.76 19.03
C LYS A 466 19.95 -11.15 20.14
N PRO A 467 20.38 -11.87 21.18
CA PRO A 467 19.47 -12.31 22.22
C PRO A 467 18.90 -11.17 23.06
N GLU A 468 19.70 -10.16 23.35
CA GLU A 468 19.34 -8.97 24.11
C GLU A 468 20.22 -7.79 23.73
N ILE A 469 19.65 -6.60 23.74
CA ILE A 469 20.37 -5.34 23.63
C ILE A 469 19.94 -4.40 24.77
N MET A 470 20.89 -3.69 25.34
CA MET A 470 20.66 -2.71 26.41
C MET A 470 20.96 -1.32 25.91
N GLY A 471 20.06 -0.38 26.15
CA GLY A 471 20.24 0.99 25.67
C GLY A 471 19.46 2.04 26.45
N THR A 472 19.59 3.26 26.01
CA THR A 472 18.92 4.45 26.57
C THR A 472 17.85 4.91 25.59
N LEU A 473 16.63 5.15 26.09
CA LEU A 473 15.54 5.77 25.36
C LEU A 473 15.45 7.25 25.74
N THR A 474 15.49 8.11 24.74
CA THR A 474 15.20 9.54 24.90
C THR A 474 13.98 9.91 24.06
N VAL A 475 13.03 10.61 24.66
CA VAL A 475 11.85 11.13 23.96
C VAL A 475 11.87 12.64 24.03
N LYS A 476 11.63 13.29 22.89
CA LYS A 476 11.64 14.74 22.74
C LYS A 476 10.30 15.22 22.20
N LEU A 477 9.89 16.38 22.63
CA LEU A 477 8.80 17.15 22.02
C LEU A 477 9.40 18.46 21.50
N ASP A 478 9.30 18.68 20.19
CA ASP A 478 9.91 19.85 19.50
C ASP A 478 11.41 20.03 19.81
N GLY A 479 12.12 18.93 19.90
CA GLY A 479 13.54 18.90 20.20
C GLY A 479 13.91 18.96 21.68
N GLU A 480 12.97 19.29 22.60
CA GLU A 480 13.19 19.30 24.03
C GLU A 480 12.91 17.94 24.65
N ALA A 481 13.85 17.42 25.45
CA ALA A 481 13.71 16.11 26.10
C ALA A 481 12.61 16.16 27.19
N ILE A 482 11.58 15.33 26.99
CA ILE A 482 10.48 15.16 27.95
C ILE A 482 10.59 13.87 28.76
N TYR A 483 11.39 12.93 28.27
CA TYR A 483 11.66 11.66 28.95
C TYR A 483 13.06 11.14 28.59
N THR A 484 13.76 10.61 29.59
CA THR A 484 15.00 9.84 29.38
C THR A 484 14.99 8.68 30.36
N GLY A 485 15.09 7.47 29.83
CA GLY A 485 15.16 6.22 30.59
C GLY A 485 16.44 5.47 30.24
N GLU A 486 17.21 5.13 31.27
CA GLU A 486 18.44 4.35 31.11
C GLU A 486 18.16 2.85 31.29
N LYS A 487 18.96 2.03 30.62
CA LYS A 487 19.01 0.56 30.80
C LYS A 487 17.71 -0.18 30.38
N PHE A 488 17.09 0.26 29.30
CA PHE A 488 16.09 -0.60 28.64
C PHE A 488 16.77 -1.83 28.06
N VAL A 489 16.18 -3.00 28.33
CA VAL A 489 16.60 -4.27 27.74
C VAL A 489 15.56 -4.67 26.68
N LEU A 490 16.01 -4.81 25.44
CA LEU A 490 15.19 -5.36 24.36
C LEU A 490 15.58 -6.83 24.19
N ALA A 491 14.59 -7.70 24.25
CA ALA A 491 14.75 -9.17 24.25
C ALA A 491 14.03 -9.84 23.07
N GLY A 492 13.86 -9.09 21.98
CA GLY A 492 13.17 -9.55 20.76
C GLY A 492 11.65 -9.38 20.78
N GLY A 493 11.07 -9.25 19.59
CA GLY A 493 9.64 -9.06 19.37
C GLY A 493 9.12 -7.66 19.73
N LEU A 494 7.82 -7.55 19.91
CA LEU A 494 7.16 -6.30 20.29
C LEU A 494 7.21 -6.09 21.79
N GLN A 495 7.77 -4.96 22.22
CA GLN A 495 7.95 -4.64 23.63
C GLN A 495 7.57 -3.19 23.91
N ARG A 496 6.68 -2.97 24.91
CA ARG A 496 6.35 -1.63 25.36
C ARG A 496 7.47 -1.06 26.20
N LEU A 497 7.87 0.16 25.88
CA LEU A 497 8.96 0.88 26.55
C LEU A 497 8.45 1.84 27.63
N VAL A 498 7.54 2.74 27.27
CA VAL A 498 7.04 3.78 28.16
C VAL A 498 5.65 4.23 27.79
N LYS A 499 4.88 4.65 28.82
CA LYS A 499 3.61 5.39 28.66
C LYS A 499 3.86 6.84 28.99
N LEU A 500 3.40 7.73 28.13
CA LEU A 500 3.53 9.18 28.28
C LEU A 500 2.15 9.84 28.30
N ASP A 501 1.95 10.70 29.27
CA ASP A 501 0.79 11.59 29.37
C ASP A 501 1.27 13.02 29.16
N MET A 502 1.24 13.49 27.92
CA MET A 502 1.79 14.79 27.54
C MET A 502 0.69 15.85 27.56
N ARG A 503 0.82 16.85 28.43
CA ARG A 503 -0.09 18.01 28.44
C ARG A 503 0.38 19.02 27.41
N MET A 504 -0.41 19.19 26.35
CA MET A 504 -0.09 20.09 25.24
C MET A 504 -0.44 21.54 25.60
N GLN A 505 0.53 22.43 25.60
CA GLN A 505 0.37 23.79 26.13
C GLN A 505 0.18 24.86 25.04
N THR A 506 0.64 24.61 23.84
CA THR A 506 0.64 25.58 22.74
C THR A 506 -0.09 25.03 21.54
N ALA A 507 -0.88 25.87 20.88
CA ALA A 507 -1.50 25.48 19.60
C ALA A 507 -0.46 25.45 18.48
N GLY A 508 -0.68 24.56 17.51
CA GLY A 508 0.15 24.41 16.32
C GLY A 508 0.54 22.94 16.07
N ASN A 509 1.46 22.79 15.15
CA ASN A 509 2.02 21.48 14.81
C ASN A 509 3.24 21.23 15.68
N HIS A 510 3.30 20.06 16.27
CA HIS A 510 4.38 19.59 17.12
C HIS A 510 4.98 18.31 16.58
N THR A 511 6.21 18.02 16.98
CA THR A 511 6.89 16.78 16.62
C THR A 511 7.30 16.02 17.88
N LEU A 512 6.80 14.80 18.01
CA LEU A 512 7.26 13.84 18.99
C LEU A 512 8.37 13.02 18.36
N GLU A 513 9.54 12.98 19.01
CA GLU A 513 10.69 12.21 18.54
C GLU A 513 11.10 11.18 19.58
N ALA A 514 11.46 9.97 19.15
CA ALA A 514 12.05 8.95 20.02
C ALA A 514 13.37 8.47 19.45
N GLU A 515 14.36 8.34 20.34
CA GLU A 515 15.70 7.82 20.03
C GLU A 515 16.09 6.74 21.04
N PHE A 516 16.44 5.56 20.54
CA PHE A 516 17.05 4.50 21.32
C PHE A 516 18.50 4.34 20.90
N VAL A 517 19.40 4.39 21.89
CA VAL A 517 20.85 4.27 21.68
C VAL A 517 21.39 3.11 22.50
N SER A 518 22.06 2.19 21.83
CA SER A 518 22.83 1.08 22.40
C SER A 518 24.19 1.00 21.71
N ASP A 519 25.09 0.14 22.18
CA ASP A 519 26.43 0.00 21.62
C ASP A 519 26.41 -0.28 20.11
N GLY A 520 26.76 0.75 19.32
CA GLY A 520 26.80 0.69 17.85
C GLY A 520 25.44 0.70 17.14
N ILE A 521 24.34 0.86 17.88
CA ILE A 521 22.98 0.91 17.32
C ILE A 521 22.33 2.22 17.74
N THR A 522 21.78 2.96 16.78
CA THR A 522 20.92 4.11 17.03
C THR A 522 19.68 3.98 16.16
N VAL A 523 18.52 3.97 16.81
CA VAL A 523 17.21 3.89 16.14
C VAL A 523 16.40 5.12 16.50
N ARG A 524 15.77 5.71 15.49
CA ARG A 524 14.98 6.93 15.64
C ARG A 524 13.64 6.77 14.93
N ASN A 525 12.64 7.46 15.46
CA ASN A 525 11.38 7.69 14.79
C ASN A 525 10.75 8.99 15.27
N ASP A 526 9.83 9.55 14.49
CA ASP A 526 9.15 10.79 14.81
C ASP A 526 7.67 10.75 14.39
N TRP A 527 6.84 11.51 15.06
CA TRP A 527 5.39 11.59 14.81
C TRP A 527 4.94 13.03 14.88
N LYS A 528 4.10 13.43 13.93
CA LYS A 528 3.42 14.72 13.95
C LYS A 528 2.26 14.71 14.92
N LEU A 529 2.12 15.78 15.66
CA LEU A 529 0.98 16.04 16.55
C LEU A 529 0.37 17.39 16.19
N TRP A 530 -0.96 17.48 16.28
CA TRP A 530 -1.69 18.71 16.01
C TRP A 530 -2.42 19.18 17.25
N VAL A 531 -2.14 20.39 17.69
CA VAL A 531 -2.76 20.99 18.87
C VAL A 531 -3.57 22.18 18.45
N TYR A 532 -4.87 22.11 18.67
CA TYR A 532 -5.80 23.12 18.24
C TYR A 532 -6.19 24.05 19.39
N PRO A 533 -6.41 25.35 19.15
CA PRO A 533 -7.07 26.21 20.12
C PRO A 533 -8.50 25.74 20.31
N GLU A 534 -9.09 26.03 21.46
CA GLU A 534 -10.52 25.82 21.66
C GLU A 534 -11.31 26.69 20.66
N ALA A 535 -12.11 26.04 19.84
CA ALA A 535 -12.93 26.70 18.84
C ALA A 535 -14.20 27.25 19.50
N VAL A 536 -14.43 28.55 19.41
CA VAL A 536 -15.61 29.22 19.93
C VAL A 536 -16.34 29.90 18.78
N CYS A 537 -17.51 29.38 18.43
CA CYS A 537 -18.39 30.03 17.46
C CYS A 537 -18.93 31.36 18.02
N ARG A 538 -18.59 32.48 17.40
CA ARG A 538 -19.04 33.80 17.77
C ARG A 538 -20.32 34.18 17.05
N THR A 539 -20.38 33.87 15.76
CA THR A 539 -21.49 34.17 14.88
C THR A 539 -22.62 33.17 15.06
N LYS A 540 -23.84 33.65 15.13
CA LYS A 540 -25.05 32.84 15.14
C LYS A 540 -25.72 32.93 13.76
N PRO A 541 -25.50 31.96 12.90
CA PRO A 541 -26.05 31.95 11.55
C PRO A 541 -27.54 31.58 11.55
N GLN A 542 -28.20 31.87 10.42
CA GLN A 542 -29.52 31.34 10.13
C GLN A 542 -29.37 29.90 9.60
N LEU A 543 -30.04 28.95 10.23
CA LEU A 543 -29.83 27.52 9.97
C LEU A 543 -31.01 26.86 9.25
N ASN A 544 -30.70 26.12 8.19
CA ASN A 544 -31.59 25.18 7.51
C ASN A 544 -30.89 23.82 7.36
N ILE A 545 -30.62 23.17 8.47
CA ILE A 545 -29.92 21.89 8.54
C ILE A 545 -30.69 20.92 9.44
N GLY A 546 -30.44 19.64 9.24
CA GLY A 546 -30.99 18.55 10.05
C GLY A 546 -30.63 18.69 11.54
N ASP A 547 -31.44 18.12 12.40
CA ASP A 547 -31.15 18.10 13.86
C ASP A 547 -29.96 17.19 14.15
N GLY A 548 -29.15 17.56 15.14
CA GLY A 548 -27.97 16.80 15.55
C GLY A 548 -26.86 17.69 16.11
N ALA A 549 -25.74 17.10 16.49
CA ALA A 549 -24.62 17.75 17.14
C ALA A 549 -24.08 18.97 16.36
N LEU A 550 -24.08 18.92 15.03
CA LEU A 550 -23.67 20.04 14.19
C LEU A 550 -24.60 21.27 14.35
N LYS A 551 -25.93 21.05 14.33
CA LYS A 551 -26.91 22.11 14.52
C LYS A 551 -26.79 22.70 15.91
N ASP A 552 -26.66 21.88 16.92
CA ASP A 552 -26.47 22.29 18.29
C ASP A 552 -25.23 23.18 18.43
N TRP A 553 -24.10 22.73 17.87
CA TRP A 553 -22.85 23.50 17.90
C TRP A 553 -22.98 24.86 17.21
N LEU A 554 -23.57 24.91 16.02
CA LEU A 554 -23.79 26.15 15.25
C LEU A 554 -24.77 27.12 15.92
N SER A 555 -25.64 26.64 16.81
CA SER A 555 -26.64 27.44 17.52
C SER A 555 -26.08 28.20 18.73
N HIS A 556 -24.86 27.88 19.18
CA HIS A 556 -24.26 28.49 20.39
C HIS A 556 -23.67 29.88 20.15
N GLY A 557 -23.58 30.35 18.90
CA GLY A 557 -23.10 31.69 18.58
C GLY A 557 -23.95 32.78 19.25
N SER A 558 -23.31 33.88 19.67
CA SER A 558 -23.96 34.98 20.37
C SER A 558 -24.27 36.20 19.49
N GLN A 559 -23.64 36.32 18.34
CA GLN A 559 -23.79 37.45 17.42
C GLN A 559 -24.68 37.05 16.26
N GLU A 560 -25.93 37.52 16.23
CA GLU A 560 -26.84 37.27 15.12
C GLU A 560 -26.23 37.73 13.78
N SER A 561 -26.41 36.95 12.73
CA SER A 561 -25.84 37.17 11.41
C SER A 561 -26.83 36.84 10.31
N ASP A 562 -26.64 37.47 9.16
CA ASP A 562 -27.37 37.17 7.92
C ASP A 562 -26.77 35.96 7.16
N LEU A 563 -25.69 35.36 7.69
CA LEU A 563 -25.12 34.15 7.15
C LEU A 563 -26.13 33.01 7.16
N TRP A 564 -26.36 32.42 5.97
CA TRP A 564 -27.27 31.29 5.82
C TRP A 564 -26.47 30.01 5.73
N ILE A 565 -26.71 29.05 6.62
CA ILE A 565 -26.11 27.72 6.56
C ILE A 565 -27.20 26.68 6.28
N THR A 566 -27.02 25.94 5.22
CA THR A 566 -27.97 24.89 4.79
C THR A 566 -27.23 23.60 4.37
N ASP A 567 -27.88 22.48 4.59
CA ASP A 567 -27.47 21.19 4.03
C ASP A 567 -28.27 20.82 2.77
N THR A 568 -29.07 21.75 2.26
CA THR A 568 -30.01 21.49 1.16
C THR A 568 -29.77 22.45 -0.01
N LEU A 569 -29.62 21.92 -1.20
CA LEU A 569 -29.60 22.66 -2.47
C LEU A 569 -31.02 22.76 -3.01
N ASP A 570 -31.70 23.87 -2.72
CA ASP A 570 -33.10 24.12 -2.98
C ASP A 570 -33.39 25.57 -3.40
N GLU A 571 -34.66 25.88 -3.64
CA GLU A 571 -35.15 27.24 -4.00
C GLU A 571 -34.80 28.24 -2.89
N LYS A 572 -34.86 27.86 -1.62
CA LYS A 572 -34.60 28.76 -0.51
C LYS A 572 -33.14 29.24 -0.50
N LEU A 573 -32.22 28.37 -0.91
CA LEU A 573 -30.83 28.75 -1.12
C LEU A 573 -30.71 29.80 -2.24
N LEU A 574 -31.41 29.62 -3.37
CA LEU A 574 -31.37 30.56 -4.48
C LEU A 574 -31.96 31.93 -4.09
N GLU A 575 -33.10 31.96 -3.38
CA GLU A 575 -33.70 33.19 -2.87
C GLU A 575 -32.73 33.94 -1.92
N THR A 576 -31.99 33.21 -1.11
CA THR A 576 -30.99 33.76 -0.19
C THR A 576 -29.82 34.42 -0.94
N LEU A 577 -29.37 33.79 -2.03
CA LEU A 577 -28.30 34.31 -2.89
C LEU A 577 -28.80 35.55 -3.69
N GLU A 578 -30.06 35.51 -4.18
CA GLU A 578 -30.67 36.62 -4.87
C GLU A 578 -30.81 37.85 -3.98
N ALA A 579 -31.06 37.65 -2.68
CA ALA A 579 -31.08 38.71 -1.68
C ALA A 579 -29.66 39.25 -1.34
N GLY A 580 -28.63 38.84 -2.03
CA GLY A 580 -27.24 39.30 -1.85
C GLY A 580 -26.55 38.75 -0.61
N LYS A 581 -27.09 37.73 0.04
CA LYS A 581 -26.53 37.13 1.25
C LYS A 581 -25.42 36.12 0.96
N THR A 582 -24.61 35.86 1.96
CA THR A 582 -23.67 34.74 1.94
C THR A 582 -24.35 33.46 2.43
N ALA A 583 -24.25 32.38 1.64
CA ALA A 583 -24.76 31.08 2.00
C ALA A 583 -23.61 30.04 2.03
N VAL A 584 -23.58 29.22 3.08
CA VAL A 584 -22.74 28.04 3.18
C VAL A 584 -23.61 26.81 2.97
N LEU A 585 -23.34 26.10 1.90
CA LEU A 585 -23.96 24.83 1.59
C LEU A 585 -23.10 23.70 2.10
N LEU A 586 -23.55 23.03 3.15
CA LEU A 586 -22.98 21.78 3.64
C LEU A 586 -23.55 20.65 2.79
N TYR A 587 -22.97 20.46 1.61
CA TYR A 587 -23.50 19.58 0.60
C TYR A 587 -23.32 18.11 1.00
N GLU A 588 -24.44 17.47 1.28
CA GLU A 588 -24.48 16.05 1.59
C GLU A 588 -24.92 15.26 0.36
N HIS A 589 -24.07 14.37 -0.13
CA HIS A 589 -24.41 13.47 -1.22
C HIS A 589 -25.61 12.60 -0.86
N ALA A 590 -26.52 12.46 -1.79
CA ALA A 590 -27.77 11.71 -1.62
C ALA A 590 -28.71 12.27 -0.56
N ALA A 591 -28.58 13.53 -0.17
CA ALA A 591 -29.58 14.16 0.66
C ALA A 591 -30.93 14.18 -0.06
N GLN A 592 -31.87 13.39 0.47
CA GLN A 592 -33.23 13.27 -0.12
C GLN A 592 -33.98 14.60 -0.15
N ARG A 593 -33.48 15.61 0.55
CA ARG A 593 -34.04 16.94 0.65
C ARG A 593 -33.61 17.89 -0.47
N ASN A 594 -32.55 17.55 -1.21
CA ASN A 594 -32.07 18.37 -2.31
C ASN A 594 -33.07 18.40 -3.47
N THR A 595 -33.42 19.61 -3.94
CA THR A 595 -34.19 19.77 -5.19
C THR A 595 -33.33 19.49 -6.41
N TRP A 596 -32.05 19.88 -6.34
CA TRP A 596 -31.06 19.65 -7.40
C TRP A 596 -29.80 18.99 -6.85
N GLN A 597 -29.02 18.43 -7.72
CA GLN A 597 -27.71 17.88 -7.42
C GLN A 597 -26.66 18.48 -8.36
N PHE A 598 -25.45 18.66 -7.85
CA PHE A 598 -24.33 19.00 -8.72
C PHE A 598 -23.95 17.82 -9.57
N GLN A 599 -23.75 18.05 -10.87
CA GLN A 599 -23.24 17.01 -11.74
C GLN A 599 -21.81 16.66 -11.35
N GLY A 600 -21.47 15.36 -11.30
CA GLY A 600 -20.17 14.90 -10.88
C GLY A 600 -19.84 15.15 -9.42
N ALA A 601 -20.81 15.65 -8.63
CA ALA A 601 -20.68 15.58 -7.18
C ALA A 601 -20.84 14.13 -6.80
N LEU A 602 -20.28 13.68 -5.78
CA LEU A 602 -20.81 12.48 -5.18
C LEU A 602 -19.88 11.32 -4.97
N GLU A 603 -18.62 11.51 -5.28
CA GLU A 603 -17.68 10.49 -4.90
C GLU A 603 -17.31 10.74 -3.43
N ARG A 604 -17.69 9.82 -2.57
CA ARG A 604 -17.13 9.77 -1.22
C ARG A 604 -15.62 9.69 -1.30
N PHE A 605 -14.95 10.23 -0.33
CA PHE A 605 -13.51 10.07 -0.20
C PHE A 605 -13.23 8.57 -0.06
N LYS A 606 -12.91 7.94 -1.16
CA LYS A 606 -12.47 6.54 -1.21
C LYS A 606 -11.04 6.49 -1.67
N PRO A 607 -10.23 5.87 -0.91
CA PRO A 607 -8.83 5.71 -1.19
C PRO A 607 -8.52 4.41 -1.91
N CYS A 608 -9.46 3.82 -2.55
CA CYS A 608 -9.27 2.61 -3.31
C CYS A 608 -8.50 2.89 -4.61
N ILE A 609 -7.39 2.27 -4.74
CA ILE A 609 -6.49 2.38 -5.89
C ILE A 609 -7.02 1.79 -7.18
N TRP A 610 -7.93 0.84 -7.06
CA TRP A 610 -8.50 0.17 -8.22
C TRP A 610 -9.56 1.01 -8.91
N ASP A 611 -10.23 1.90 -8.17
CA ASP A 611 -11.35 2.64 -8.67
C ASP A 611 -10.97 3.98 -9.28
N ARG A 612 -11.69 4.35 -10.30
CA ARG A 612 -11.75 5.70 -10.82
C ARG A 612 -12.21 6.64 -9.69
N GLY A 613 -11.62 7.81 -9.64
CA GLY A 613 -11.99 8.80 -8.65
C GLY A 613 -11.40 8.55 -7.25
N SER A 614 -10.50 7.60 -7.11
CA SER A 614 -9.75 7.43 -5.87
C SER A 614 -8.99 8.70 -5.52
N ASN A 615 -9.11 9.13 -4.27
CA ASN A 615 -8.39 10.27 -3.77
C ASN A 615 -6.94 9.92 -3.45
N LEU A 616 -6.04 10.75 -3.94
CA LEU A 616 -4.60 10.65 -3.72
C LEU A 616 -4.10 11.79 -2.85
N GLY A 617 -4.92 12.26 -1.89
CA GLY A 617 -4.66 13.44 -1.09
C GLY A 617 -5.32 14.69 -1.63
N GLY A 618 -4.91 15.84 -1.14
CA GLY A 618 -5.44 17.13 -1.55
C GLY A 618 -4.56 18.29 -1.12
N VAL A 619 -4.82 19.44 -1.72
CA VAL A 619 -4.13 20.71 -1.47
C VAL A 619 -5.09 21.72 -0.90
N ILE A 620 -4.70 22.39 0.17
CA ILE A 620 -5.44 23.48 0.79
C ILE A 620 -4.81 24.78 0.31
N ARG A 621 -5.54 25.49 -0.57
CA ARG A 621 -5.07 26.71 -1.22
C ARG A 621 -5.34 27.97 -0.43
N SER A 622 -6.37 27.96 0.39
CA SER A 622 -6.69 29.07 1.28
C SER A 622 -5.83 29.00 2.54
N LYS A 623 -5.03 30.04 2.80
CA LYS A 623 -4.24 30.12 4.03
C LYS A 623 -5.11 29.98 5.29
N ALA A 624 -6.26 30.64 5.32
CA ALA A 624 -7.17 30.57 6.46
C ALA A 624 -7.68 29.14 6.69
N THR A 625 -7.97 28.42 5.61
CA THR A 625 -8.36 27.00 5.70
C THR A 625 -7.18 26.14 6.16
N ALA A 626 -5.98 26.36 5.65
CA ALA A 626 -4.78 25.65 6.09
C ALA A 626 -4.47 25.87 7.58
N ASP A 627 -4.61 27.11 8.04
CA ASP A 627 -4.44 27.45 9.46
C ASP A 627 -5.51 26.75 10.33
N ALA A 628 -6.77 26.70 9.86
CA ALA A 628 -7.87 26.06 10.59
C ALA A 628 -7.71 24.53 10.70
N VAL A 629 -7.21 23.87 9.66
CA VAL A 629 -7.06 22.41 9.64
C VAL A 629 -5.65 21.95 10.04
N GLY A 630 -4.68 22.85 10.17
CA GLY A 630 -3.33 22.53 10.63
C GLY A 630 -2.34 22.13 9.52
N GLY A 631 -2.58 22.51 8.27
CA GLY A 631 -1.63 22.25 7.18
C GLY A 631 -2.15 22.54 5.78
N GLU A 632 -1.23 22.61 4.81
CA GLU A 632 -1.53 22.89 3.40
C GLU A 632 -1.86 21.63 2.56
N LEU A 633 -1.62 20.45 3.10
CA LEU A 633 -1.89 19.17 2.47
C LEU A 633 -2.74 18.31 3.37
N PHE A 634 -3.48 17.38 2.78
CA PHE A 634 -4.18 16.38 3.58
C PHE A 634 -3.17 15.54 4.35
N ASP A 635 -3.46 15.37 5.64
CA ASP A 635 -2.66 14.55 6.54
C ASP A 635 -3.58 13.81 7.53
N LEU A 636 -3.03 13.04 8.42
CA LEU A 636 -3.75 12.14 9.33
C LEU A 636 -4.76 12.88 10.24
N ASN A 637 -4.47 14.11 10.65
CA ASN A 637 -5.37 14.93 11.45
C ASN A 637 -6.69 15.26 10.75
N MET A 638 -6.72 15.25 9.41
CA MET A 638 -7.92 15.56 8.62
C MET A 638 -8.83 14.33 8.41
N GLN A 639 -8.45 13.15 8.89
CA GLN A 639 -9.28 11.95 8.76
C GLN A 639 -10.76 12.19 9.15
N PRO A 640 -11.10 12.87 10.27
CA PRO A 640 -12.50 13.11 10.63
C PRO A 640 -13.28 13.93 9.60
N LEU A 641 -12.63 14.85 8.90
CA LEU A 641 -13.25 15.66 7.83
C LEU A 641 -13.41 14.89 6.52
N LEU A 642 -12.51 13.96 6.24
CA LEU A 642 -12.47 13.18 5.01
C LEU A 642 -13.35 11.94 5.06
N GLU A 643 -13.51 11.36 6.25
CA GLU A 643 -14.31 10.18 6.48
C GLU A 643 -15.78 10.42 6.08
N ALA A 644 -16.27 9.61 5.13
CA ALA A 644 -17.58 9.79 4.52
C ALA A 644 -17.82 11.17 3.86
N GLY A 645 -16.78 11.98 3.72
CA GLY A 645 -16.82 13.21 2.96
C GLY A 645 -17.02 12.93 1.47
N SER A 646 -17.59 13.86 0.76
CA SER A 646 -17.74 13.81 -0.69
C SER A 646 -16.88 14.87 -1.37
N LYS A 647 -16.89 14.91 -2.69
CA LYS A 647 -16.19 15.90 -3.48
C LYS A 647 -17.04 16.30 -4.69
N VAL A 648 -16.87 17.52 -5.17
CA VAL A 648 -17.59 18.07 -6.33
C VAL A 648 -16.65 18.18 -7.50
N ASN A 649 -17.05 17.65 -8.67
CA ASN A 649 -16.34 17.85 -9.93
C ASN A 649 -16.55 19.28 -10.44
N LEU A 650 -15.50 20.09 -10.43
CA LEU A 650 -15.56 21.49 -10.90
C LEU A 650 -15.39 21.65 -12.42
N ASP A 651 -15.04 20.61 -13.16
CA ASP A 651 -14.93 20.69 -14.63
C ASP A 651 -16.28 20.99 -15.28
N GLU A 652 -17.36 20.59 -14.62
CA GLU A 652 -18.73 20.77 -15.07
C GLU A 652 -19.37 22.06 -14.55
N PHE A 653 -18.67 22.80 -13.69
CA PHE A 653 -19.24 24.02 -13.14
C PHE A 653 -19.31 25.12 -14.22
N PRO A 654 -20.43 25.86 -14.30
CA PRO A 654 -20.66 26.76 -15.42
C PRO A 654 -19.82 28.02 -15.41
N VAL A 655 -19.11 28.27 -14.32
CA VAL A 655 -18.28 29.44 -14.11
C VAL A 655 -17.06 29.07 -13.27
N LYS A 656 -15.99 29.84 -13.41
CA LYS A 656 -14.78 29.65 -12.60
C LYS A 656 -15.08 29.85 -11.10
N THR A 657 -14.75 28.84 -10.32
CA THR A 657 -14.87 28.85 -8.86
C THR A 657 -13.58 29.35 -8.18
N ALA A 658 -13.69 29.78 -6.93
CA ALA A 658 -12.54 29.94 -6.05
C ALA A 658 -12.36 28.66 -5.24
N GLU A 659 -11.31 27.94 -5.55
CA GLU A 659 -11.01 26.63 -4.98
C GLU A 659 -10.17 26.79 -3.72
N HIS A 660 -10.76 26.55 -2.54
CA HIS A 660 -10.05 26.64 -1.26
C HIS A 660 -9.40 25.32 -0.87
N VAL A 661 -10.01 24.22 -1.28
CA VAL A 661 -9.48 22.87 -1.11
C VAL A 661 -9.67 22.08 -2.39
N LEU A 662 -8.59 21.64 -2.97
CA LEU A 662 -8.57 20.87 -4.21
C LEU A 662 -8.16 19.43 -3.94
N GLY A 663 -9.03 18.48 -4.24
CA GLY A 663 -8.74 17.05 -4.17
C GLY A 663 -7.89 16.59 -5.35
N CYS A 664 -6.97 15.69 -5.07
CA CYS A 664 -6.15 15.05 -6.09
C CYS A 664 -6.82 13.74 -6.53
N ASP A 665 -7.24 13.67 -7.78
CA ASP A 665 -7.89 12.49 -8.36
C ASP A 665 -6.88 11.57 -9.07
N LYS A 666 -7.18 10.29 -9.11
CA LYS A 666 -6.40 9.31 -9.86
C LYS A 666 -6.49 9.63 -11.36
N PRO A 667 -5.35 9.76 -12.07
CA PRO A 667 -5.36 10.23 -13.47
C PRO A 667 -6.09 9.32 -14.44
N VAL A 668 -6.01 8.01 -14.24
CA VAL A 668 -6.65 7.00 -15.07
C VAL A 668 -7.08 5.81 -14.23
N ARG A 669 -7.91 4.95 -14.80
CA ARG A 669 -8.34 3.70 -14.20
C ARG A 669 -7.24 2.67 -14.16
N ASP A 670 -7.44 1.69 -13.29
CA ASP A 670 -6.64 0.49 -13.27
C ASP A 670 -6.82 -0.34 -14.56
N ARG A 671 -5.71 -0.76 -15.15
CA ARG A 671 -5.69 -1.58 -16.36
C ARG A 671 -6.25 -2.98 -16.19
N MET A 672 -6.11 -3.54 -14.98
CA MET A 672 -6.62 -4.89 -14.72
C MET A 672 -8.11 -5.00 -15.01
N LYS A 673 -8.87 -3.96 -14.67
CA LYS A 673 -10.29 -3.90 -14.96
C LYS A 673 -10.60 -3.88 -16.45
N GLY A 674 -9.82 -3.13 -17.22
CA GLY A 674 -9.94 -3.10 -18.67
C GLY A 674 -9.65 -4.46 -19.28
N LEU A 675 -8.65 -5.16 -18.79
CA LEU A 675 -8.30 -6.50 -19.24
C LEU A 675 -9.45 -7.50 -18.99
N ILE A 676 -10.03 -7.46 -17.80
CA ILE A 676 -11.09 -8.37 -17.39
C ILE A 676 -12.39 -8.10 -18.16
N ASN A 677 -12.72 -6.83 -18.36
CA ASN A 677 -14.01 -6.42 -18.91
C ASN A 677 -13.98 -6.07 -20.41
N GLY A 678 -12.82 -6.18 -21.06
CA GLY A 678 -12.67 -5.83 -22.47
C GLY A 678 -12.94 -4.35 -22.77
N VAL A 679 -12.69 -3.46 -21.79
CA VAL A 679 -12.98 -2.03 -21.91
C VAL A 679 -11.91 -1.33 -22.73
N LYS A 680 -12.33 -0.40 -23.58
CA LYS A 680 -11.47 0.46 -24.37
C LYS A 680 -10.52 1.28 -23.50
N ASP A 681 -9.40 1.69 -24.06
CA ASP A 681 -8.34 2.47 -23.43
C ASP A 681 -8.87 3.56 -22.49
N PHE A 682 -8.47 3.50 -21.23
CA PHE A 682 -8.96 4.41 -20.19
C PHE A 682 -8.51 5.85 -20.37
N ILE A 683 -7.44 6.08 -21.09
CA ILE A 683 -6.96 7.42 -21.39
C ILE A 683 -7.96 8.20 -22.23
N ASP A 684 -8.76 7.49 -23.03
CA ASP A 684 -9.79 8.08 -23.86
C ASP A 684 -11.09 8.39 -23.09
N GLN A 685 -11.21 7.93 -21.83
CA GLN A 685 -12.40 8.08 -20.99
C GLN A 685 -12.24 9.31 -20.10
N ASP A 686 -11.94 10.38 -20.32
CA ASP A 686 -12.00 11.63 -19.53
C ASP A 686 -12.01 11.42 -17.98
N THR A 687 -11.01 10.70 -17.48
CA THR A 687 -10.96 10.28 -16.08
C THR A 687 -10.30 11.28 -15.15
N LEU A 688 -9.42 12.14 -15.66
CA LEU A 688 -8.75 13.17 -14.88
C LEU A 688 -9.68 14.37 -14.72
N ARG A 689 -10.08 14.66 -13.48
CA ARG A 689 -11.06 15.69 -13.15
C ARG A 689 -10.53 16.59 -12.04
N ARG A 690 -11.04 17.80 -12.00
CA ARG A 690 -10.78 18.77 -10.92
C ARG A 690 -11.86 18.64 -9.86
N PHE A 691 -11.50 18.13 -8.70
CA PHE A 691 -12.39 17.98 -7.56
C PHE A 691 -12.12 19.00 -6.46
N SER A 692 -13.18 19.44 -5.78
CA SER A 692 -13.02 20.28 -4.58
C SER A 692 -13.92 19.80 -3.44
N HIS A 693 -13.38 19.96 -2.22
CA HIS A 693 -14.12 19.76 -0.97
C HIS A 693 -14.59 21.08 -0.34
N LEU A 694 -13.98 22.19 -0.76
CA LEU A 694 -14.36 23.55 -0.32
C LEU A 694 -14.08 24.51 -1.46
N PHE A 695 -15.13 25.13 -1.98
CA PHE A 695 -15.02 26.13 -3.03
C PHE A 695 -16.11 27.20 -2.87
N SER A 696 -15.92 28.34 -3.53
CA SER A 696 -16.89 29.41 -3.55
C SER A 696 -17.16 29.90 -4.96
N VAL A 697 -18.36 30.46 -5.13
CA VAL A 697 -18.81 31.10 -6.37
C VAL A 697 -19.75 32.25 -6.05
N LYS A 698 -19.68 33.30 -6.82
CA LYS A 698 -20.64 34.41 -6.71
C LYS A 698 -21.88 34.07 -7.52
N ILE A 699 -23.07 34.09 -6.88
CA ILE A 699 -24.36 33.87 -7.54
C ILE A 699 -25.25 35.08 -7.30
N GLY A 700 -25.58 35.79 -8.37
CA GLY A 700 -26.21 37.10 -8.26
C GLY A 700 -25.29 38.07 -7.50
N ASP A 701 -25.86 38.77 -6.51
CA ASP A 701 -25.10 39.57 -5.57
C ASP A 701 -24.63 38.80 -4.34
N GLY A 702 -25.06 37.54 -4.17
CA GLY A 702 -24.73 36.67 -3.06
C GLY A 702 -23.43 35.89 -3.28
N GLN A 703 -22.97 35.26 -2.21
CA GLN A 703 -21.83 34.34 -2.21
C GLN A 703 -22.29 32.94 -1.80
N LEU A 704 -22.02 31.96 -2.63
CA LEU A 704 -22.22 30.56 -2.30
C LEU A 704 -20.87 29.92 -1.96
N ILE A 705 -20.76 29.41 -0.73
CA ILE A 705 -19.63 28.61 -0.26
C ILE A 705 -20.11 27.17 -0.14
N VAL A 706 -19.50 26.26 -0.87
CA VAL A 706 -19.85 24.83 -0.85
C VAL A 706 -18.78 24.05 -0.08
N CYS A 707 -19.22 23.31 0.92
CA CYS A 707 -18.38 22.40 1.72
C CYS A 707 -18.94 20.98 1.65
N THR A 708 -18.06 20.02 1.39
CA THR A 708 -18.39 18.59 1.32
C THR A 708 -17.62 17.75 2.32
N PHE A 709 -16.90 18.36 3.25
CA PHE A 709 -16.28 17.65 4.37
C PHE A 709 -17.33 17.09 5.33
N ASN A 710 -16.98 16.02 6.00
CA ASN A 710 -17.79 15.48 7.08
C ASN A 710 -17.67 16.36 8.32
N LEU A 711 -18.77 17.02 8.71
CA LEU A 711 -18.85 17.90 9.85
C LEU A 711 -19.73 17.35 10.99
N SER A 712 -20.06 16.06 10.94
CA SER A 712 -20.98 15.41 11.90
C SER A 712 -20.43 15.33 13.32
N ARG A 713 -19.11 15.51 13.49
CA ARG A 713 -18.43 15.42 14.80
C ARG A 713 -17.78 16.77 15.17
N PRO A 714 -18.59 17.78 15.54
CA PRO A 714 -18.09 19.13 15.86
C PRO A 714 -17.25 19.17 17.16
N GLU A 715 -17.29 18.13 17.99
CA GLU A 715 -16.45 17.97 19.19
C GLU A 715 -14.97 17.68 18.86
N VAL A 716 -14.70 17.20 17.65
CA VAL A 716 -13.32 16.90 17.23
C VAL A 716 -12.57 18.20 16.90
N PRO A 717 -11.36 18.43 17.44
CA PRO A 717 -10.64 19.69 17.32
C PRO A 717 -10.52 20.25 15.90
N VAL A 718 -10.14 19.44 14.92
CA VAL A 718 -10.02 19.89 13.53
C VAL A 718 -11.38 20.29 12.95
N THR A 719 -12.43 19.53 13.25
CA THR A 719 -13.79 19.85 12.79
C THR A 719 -14.30 21.15 13.40
N ALA A 720 -14.12 21.34 14.69
CA ALA A 720 -14.54 22.56 15.38
C ALA A 720 -13.82 23.81 14.85
N ASN A 721 -12.51 23.75 14.68
CA ASN A 721 -11.72 24.85 14.11
C ASN A 721 -12.09 25.15 12.65
N PHE A 722 -12.37 24.13 11.88
CA PHE A 722 -12.85 24.31 10.51
C PHE A 722 -14.27 24.90 10.46
N LEU A 723 -15.18 24.48 11.34
CA LEU A 723 -16.51 25.07 11.48
C LEU A 723 -16.42 26.53 11.90
N GLN A 724 -15.54 26.88 12.82
CA GLN A 724 -15.32 28.29 13.18
C GLN A 724 -14.92 29.14 11.97
N LEU A 725 -14.03 28.64 11.11
CA LEU A 725 -13.67 29.29 9.84
C LEU A 725 -14.91 29.51 8.98
N LEU A 726 -15.74 28.48 8.77
CA LEU A 726 -16.94 28.55 7.93
C LEU A 726 -17.99 29.53 8.43
N VAL A 727 -17.99 29.85 9.72
CA VAL A 727 -19.03 30.69 10.35
C VAL A 727 -18.51 32.09 10.61
N ASP A 728 -17.32 32.21 11.21
CA ASP A 728 -16.80 33.50 11.66
C ASP A 728 -15.93 34.23 10.63
N HIS A 729 -15.48 33.52 9.57
CA HIS A 729 -14.49 34.04 8.61
C HIS A 729 -14.86 33.76 7.14
N THR A 730 -16.15 33.84 6.81
CA THR A 730 -16.62 33.64 5.42
C THR A 730 -16.07 34.66 4.42
N ASP A 731 -15.61 35.82 4.92
CA ASP A 731 -15.03 36.91 4.12
C ASP A 731 -13.74 36.47 3.37
N VAL A 732 -12.96 35.58 3.98
CA VAL A 732 -11.73 35.04 3.35
C VAL A 732 -12.02 33.89 2.34
N LEU A 733 -13.27 33.43 2.27
CA LEU A 733 -13.73 32.37 1.36
C LEU A 733 -14.57 32.90 0.18
N LYS A 734 -14.51 34.19 -0.12
CA LYS A 734 -15.31 34.79 -1.20
C LYS A 734 -14.71 34.53 -2.60
N ALA A 735 -15.59 34.40 -3.57
CA ALA A 735 -15.23 34.32 -5.00
C ALA A 735 -15.47 35.66 -5.70
N GLU A 736 -14.61 36.00 -6.64
CA GLU A 736 -14.78 37.16 -7.52
C GLU A 736 -15.63 36.83 -8.76
N SER A 737 -15.48 35.62 -9.30
CA SER A 737 -16.20 35.15 -10.48
C SER A 737 -17.57 34.62 -10.13
N GLY A 738 -18.55 34.85 -11.00
CA GLY A 738 -19.90 34.39 -10.74
C GLY A 738 -20.83 34.44 -11.96
N MET A 739 -22.12 34.21 -11.69
CA MET A 739 -23.18 34.18 -12.66
C MET A 739 -24.48 34.69 -12.02
N SER A 740 -25.50 34.97 -12.81
CA SER A 740 -26.80 35.35 -12.25
C SER A 740 -27.53 34.15 -11.62
N VAL A 741 -28.47 34.44 -10.71
CA VAL A 741 -29.30 33.38 -10.09
C VAL A 741 -30.07 32.60 -11.12
N GLU A 742 -30.64 33.29 -12.15
CA GLU A 742 -31.39 32.66 -13.22
C GLU A 742 -30.51 31.72 -14.05
N ALA A 743 -29.28 32.13 -14.37
CA ALA A 743 -28.37 31.30 -15.12
C ALA A 743 -27.91 30.08 -14.30
N PHE A 744 -27.72 30.26 -12.99
CA PHE A 744 -27.39 29.16 -12.09
C PHE A 744 -28.55 28.16 -11.97
N ARG A 745 -29.76 28.64 -11.78
CA ARG A 745 -31.00 27.84 -11.80
C ARG A 745 -31.13 27.05 -13.08
N ALA A 746 -31.02 27.71 -14.23
CA ALA A 746 -31.13 27.07 -15.52
C ALA A 746 -30.07 25.98 -15.73
N TRP A 747 -28.85 26.20 -15.21
CA TRP A 747 -27.79 25.19 -15.22
C TRP A 747 -28.14 23.99 -14.34
N LEU A 748 -28.63 24.22 -13.10
CA LEU A 748 -29.05 23.15 -12.20
C LEU A 748 -30.18 22.32 -12.80
N GLU A 749 -31.21 22.99 -13.37
CA GLU A 749 -32.34 22.32 -14.01
C GLU A 749 -31.91 21.50 -15.22
N LYS A 750 -31.04 22.04 -16.09
CA LYS A 750 -30.48 21.34 -17.22
C LYS A 750 -29.69 20.12 -16.78
N THR A 751 -28.78 20.29 -15.83
CA THR A 751 -27.94 19.23 -15.31
C THR A 751 -28.76 18.08 -14.71
N ASN A 752 -29.82 18.41 -13.97
CA ASN A 752 -30.69 17.40 -13.37
C ASN A 752 -31.62 16.73 -14.37
N ALA A 753 -32.03 17.43 -15.44
CA ALA A 753 -32.81 16.85 -16.55
C ALA A 753 -31.98 15.87 -17.39
N GLU A 754 -30.70 16.17 -17.60
CA GLU A 754 -29.77 15.27 -18.31
C GLU A 754 -29.35 14.06 -17.43
N GLY A 755 -29.58 14.15 -16.15
CA GLY A 755 -29.17 13.14 -15.16
C GLY A 755 -27.68 13.19 -14.79
N ILE A 756 -27.31 12.50 -13.73
CA ILE A 756 -25.92 12.32 -13.34
C ILE A 756 -25.32 11.28 -14.28
N ARG A 757 -24.22 11.63 -14.96
CA ARG A 757 -23.54 10.68 -15.83
C ARG A 757 -23.01 9.51 -14.99
N LYS A 758 -23.16 8.28 -15.49
CA LYS A 758 -22.60 7.09 -14.80
C LYS A 758 -21.12 7.20 -14.56
N GLU A 759 -20.40 7.92 -15.42
CA GLU A 759 -18.96 8.16 -15.28
C GLU A 759 -18.61 9.09 -14.11
N ASP A 760 -19.56 9.86 -13.62
CA ASP A 760 -19.39 10.80 -12.52
C ASP A 760 -19.71 10.17 -11.16
N VAL A 761 -20.48 9.11 -11.17
CA VAL A 761 -20.72 8.27 -9.98
C VAL A 761 -19.55 7.34 -9.82
N MET A 762 -19.17 7.09 -8.58
CA MET A 762 -18.13 6.11 -8.32
C MET A 762 -18.52 4.77 -8.93
N ASN A 763 -17.79 4.39 -9.95
CA ASN A 763 -17.99 3.10 -10.58
C ASN A 763 -17.39 2.03 -9.70
N HIS A 764 -18.21 1.09 -9.30
CA HIS A 764 -17.77 -0.15 -8.73
C HIS A 764 -16.82 -0.87 -9.70
N PHE A 765 -15.98 -1.69 -9.15
CA PHE A 765 -15.01 -2.49 -9.89
C PHE A 765 -15.61 -3.16 -11.13
N TRP A 766 -16.87 -3.57 -11.08
CA TRP A 766 -17.56 -4.36 -12.10
C TRP A 766 -18.47 -3.56 -13.04
N GLU A 767 -18.74 -2.30 -12.77
CA GLU A 767 -19.60 -1.44 -13.57
C GLU A 767 -18.84 -0.66 -14.64
N ILE A 768 -17.86 -1.28 -15.23
CA ILE A 768 -17.11 -0.68 -16.32
C ILE A 768 -17.90 -0.85 -17.61
N ASP A 769 -17.97 0.21 -18.39
CA ASP A 769 -18.58 0.20 -19.70
C ASP A 769 -17.98 -0.91 -20.58
N ASN A 770 -18.77 -1.96 -20.88
CA ASN A 770 -18.34 -3.18 -21.54
C ASN A 770 -18.13 -3.02 -23.05
N LYS A 771 -17.69 -1.88 -23.53
CA LYS A 771 -17.38 -1.70 -24.93
C LYS A 771 -16.10 -2.45 -25.30
N PRO A 772 -16.11 -3.25 -26.37
CA PRO A 772 -14.91 -3.93 -26.85
C PRO A 772 -13.78 -2.94 -27.10
N VAL A 773 -12.58 -3.32 -26.73
CA VAL A 773 -11.37 -2.56 -27.05
C VAL A 773 -10.97 -2.87 -28.48
N GLU A 774 -11.07 -1.89 -29.36
CA GLU A 774 -10.56 -1.97 -30.71
C GLU A 774 -9.26 -1.20 -30.83
N ASP A 775 -8.22 -1.84 -31.34
CA ASP A 775 -6.92 -1.25 -31.72
C ASP A 775 -6.23 -0.33 -30.68
N THR A 776 -6.08 -0.77 -29.43
CA THR A 776 -5.25 -0.07 -28.45
C THR A 776 -3.96 -0.84 -28.15
N LEU A 777 -2.89 -0.12 -27.88
CA LEU A 777 -1.60 -0.70 -27.46
C LEU A 777 -1.77 -1.59 -26.20
N PHE A 778 -2.65 -1.18 -25.32
CA PHE A 778 -3.00 -1.92 -24.12
C PHE A 778 -3.66 -3.27 -24.44
N TRP A 779 -4.56 -3.31 -25.42
CA TRP A 779 -5.22 -4.55 -25.83
C TRP A 779 -4.23 -5.50 -26.51
N GLU A 780 -3.32 -4.99 -27.33
CA GLU A 780 -2.23 -5.79 -27.90
C GLU A 780 -1.35 -6.38 -26.82
N GLU A 781 -0.99 -5.61 -25.80
CA GLU A 781 -0.23 -6.09 -24.64
C GLU A 781 -0.99 -7.17 -23.86
N ALA A 782 -2.31 -6.98 -23.67
CA ALA A 782 -3.16 -7.96 -23.02
C ALA A 782 -3.28 -9.25 -23.83
N GLN A 783 -3.42 -9.15 -25.14
CA GLN A 783 -3.45 -10.29 -26.07
C GLN A 783 -2.14 -11.07 -26.06
N VAL A 784 -1.01 -10.37 -26.03
CA VAL A 784 0.33 -11.00 -25.91
C VAL A 784 0.45 -11.75 -24.60
N ASN A 785 0.02 -11.15 -23.47
CA ASN A 785 0.04 -11.80 -22.18
C ASN A 785 -0.85 -13.05 -22.16
N LEU A 786 -2.08 -12.98 -22.70
CA LEU A 786 -2.98 -14.12 -22.81
C LEU A 786 -2.42 -15.22 -23.71
N ALA A 787 -1.76 -14.86 -24.81
CA ALA A 787 -1.14 -15.81 -25.71
C ALA A 787 0.07 -16.51 -25.07
N GLN A 788 0.85 -15.78 -24.28
CA GLN A 788 1.99 -16.35 -23.54
C GLN A 788 1.53 -17.25 -22.39
N MET A 789 0.47 -16.87 -21.70
CA MET A 789 -0.17 -17.72 -20.70
C MET A 789 -0.64 -19.06 -21.31
N LYS A 790 -1.21 -19.02 -22.51
CA LYS A 790 -1.62 -20.22 -23.25
C LYS A 790 -0.45 -21.02 -23.81
N SER A 791 0.68 -20.38 -24.14
CA SER A 791 1.87 -21.09 -24.66
C SER A 791 2.68 -21.81 -23.57
N THR A 792 2.45 -21.48 -22.30
CA THR A 792 2.99 -22.22 -21.16
C THR A 792 2.16 -23.46 -20.81
N GLU A 793 0.98 -23.62 -21.42
CA GLU A 793 0.09 -24.78 -21.30
C GLU A 793 0.39 -25.89 -22.36
N GLY A 794 1.33 -25.68 -23.29
CA GLY A 794 1.71 -26.59 -24.37
C GLY A 794 2.98 -27.40 -24.10
#